data_a24a500a2dfa1a1badde798e2850499b
#
_entry.id   a24a500a2dfa1a1badde798e2850499b
#
_cell.length_a   1.000
_cell.length_b   1.000
_cell.length_c   1.000
_cell.angle_alpha   90.00
_cell.angle_beta   90.00
_cell.angle_gamma   90.00
#
_symmetry.space_group_name_H-M   'P 1'
#
loop_
_entity.id
_entity.type
_entity.pdbx_description
1 polymer ?
#
loop_
_entity_poly.entity_id
_entity_poly.type
_entity_poly.pdbx_seq_one_letter_code
_entity_poly.pdbx_strand_id
1 'polypeptide(L)'
;MVFPQKSKEKLRYLKDRWDDQVAKSLDEAELLRYRSNLLGSDLRITNFGGGNTSSKIEEKDPLDGNKATVLWIKGSGGDIGSIQRKGFATLYLDKLHAAAKRYRGVEFEDEMVDMYPLCAFGNNTVAASIDTPLHGFLPFAHIDHLHPDWGIALAAAANGREKMEEFNRRFEHRLIWLPWQRPGFELAMMLRQAISASKGCDGIVLGGHGLFTWGETQRECYLNTLTIIDQLGQFVAQHVEEKGNVLFGGTVSAALENQRELAIDIFPFIRGRVSTGQRMIGSFSNSAEVLRFVNSAEAQRLAHLGTSCPDHFIRTKIRPLFVAWEPSSMLNGLREKIDEALKVYRDEYKQYYDSFAAPDSPKMRDMNPTVVLIPGIGMFSFGKNKTEARITGEFYTNAIHVMEGATALGTGKAHDVLPQAGPAAKTEAFAVHENYVALPPSEAFRIEYWQLEEAKIRRQPPEKELSRRVVVVVGGGNGVGEATARQAAERGAHVVVADRDAEAAKKTTAEAQKIAGKEAAMAVSIDIRDREAIREAFREVIATYGGMDILINTAAIFPSSPDGVIQDGQWGTTLDINVTANHRLADELAPILREQNLDGSIVLTSSANAVVPKRGSEAYDVSKAAVSHLVRELAISLAPKVRVNGISPATVVKGSTMFPRDRVIASLTKYEIKFDFKATDEQLRGLLAEFYAKRTLTHCPIDPEDCAAAILFLAGPESRCTTGHLIPVDGGLTEAFLR
;
A
#
# COMPACT_ATOMS: atom_id res chain seq x y z
N MET A 1 -19.74 33.36 23.09
CA MET A 1 -18.56 33.87 23.83
C MET A 1 -17.50 34.20 22.77
N VAL A 2 -17.06 35.47 22.73
CA VAL A 2 -15.99 35.87 21.79
C VAL A 2 -14.68 35.36 22.39
N PHE A 3 -14.06 34.36 21.73
CA PHE A 3 -12.70 33.97 22.08
C PHE A 3 -11.76 35.14 21.76
N PRO A 4 -10.87 35.55 22.66
CA PRO A 4 -9.87 36.55 22.34
C PRO A 4 -9.03 35.99 21.16
N GLN A 5 -8.82 36.80 20.12
CA GLN A 5 -7.84 36.50 19.07
C GLN A 5 -6.49 36.33 19.77
N LYS A 6 -6.11 35.06 20.03
CA LYS A 6 -4.78 34.74 20.54
C LYS A 6 -3.76 35.26 19.54
N SER A 7 -2.68 35.84 20.04
CA SER A 7 -1.56 36.37 19.27
C SER A 7 -1.16 35.37 18.17
N LYS A 8 -0.89 35.85 16.97
CA LYS A 8 -0.33 35.07 15.84
C LYS A 8 1.09 34.63 16.22
N GLU A 9 1.22 33.68 17.13
CA GLU A 9 2.51 32.99 17.31
C GLU A 9 2.84 32.29 15.99
N LYS A 10 4.06 32.49 15.54
CA LYS A 10 4.54 31.93 14.27
C LYS A 10 4.63 30.42 14.42
N LEU A 11 3.87 29.68 13.61
CA LEU A 11 3.98 28.23 13.51
C LEU A 11 5.45 27.84 13.26
N ARG A 12 5.98 26.86 13.98
CA ARG A 12 7.37 26.43 13.89
C ARG A 12 7.55 25.23 12.96
N TYR A 13 6.68 24.24 13.08
CA TYR A 13 6.76 22.96 12.37
C TYR A 13 5.74 22.84 11.24
N LEU A 14 4.54 23.38 11.43
CA LEU A 14 3.45 23.29 10.47
C LEU A 14 3.34 24.57 9.65
N LYS A 15 2.58 24.53 8.57
CA LYS A 15 2.34 25.67 7.69
C LYS A 15 0.85 25.92 7.54
N ASP A 16 0.43 27.17 7.73
CA ASP A 16 -0.89 27.59 7.31
C ASP A 16 -0.96 27.57 5.76
N ARG A 17 -1.78 26.67 5.22
CA ARG A 17 -2.00 26.47 3.79
C ARG A 17 -3.38 26.96 3.33
N TRP A 18 -4.12 27.60 4.22
CA TRP A 18 -5.44 28.12 3.89
C TRP A 18 -5.33 29.32 2.95
N ASP A 19 -6.10 29.28 1.87
CA ASP A 19 -6.22 30.39 0.92
C ASP A 19 -7.64 30.97 1.00
N ASP A 20 -7.74 32.23 1.45
CA ASP A 20 -9.02 32.93 1.60
C ASP A 20 -9.69 33.19 0.26
N GLN A 21 -8.95 33.28 -0.87
CA GLN A 21 -9.55 33.50 -2.19
C GLN A 21 -10.23 32.20 -2.66
N VAL A 22 -9.61 31.06 -2.44
CA VAL A 22 -10.20 29.75 -2.72
C VAL A 22 -11.44 29.55 -1.84
N ALA A 23 -11.31 29.80 -0.54
CA ALA A 23 -12.37 29.58 0.44
C ALA A 23 -13.65 30.40 0.15
N LYS A 24 -13.53 31.66 -0.30
CA LYS A 24 -14.66 32.52 -0.61
C LYS A 24 -15.62 32.01 -1.71
N SER A 25 -15.14 31.10 -2.56
CA SER A 25 -15.93 30.52 -3.66
C SER A 25 -16.64 29.22 -3.29
N LEU A 26 -16.42 28.69 -2.08
CA LEU A 26 -16.90 27.39 -1.65
C LEU A 26 -18.14 27.50 -0.74
N ASP A 27 -19.08 26.58 -0.91
CA ASP A 27 -20.16 26.39 0.07
C ASP A 27 -19.63 25.70 1.36
N GLU A 28 -20.45 25.62 2.40
CA GLU A 28 -20.05 25.05 3.70
C GLU A 28 -19.57 23.59 3.60
N ALA A 29 -20.16 22.76 2.75
CA ALA A 29 -19.75 21.38 2.56
C ALA A 29 -18.41 21.28 1.79
N GLU A 30 -18.20 22.15 0.80
CA GLU A 30 -16.91 22.25 0.11
C GLU A 30 -15.82 22.87 0.99
N LEU A 31 -16.16 23.79 1.89
CA LEU A 31 -15.23 24.30 2.91
C LEU A 31 -14.81 23.20 3.89
N LEU A 32 -15.73 22.33 4.31
CA LEU A 32 -15.40 21.15 5.10
C LEU A 32 -14.42 20.24 4.34
N ARG A 33 -14.70 19.94 3.06
CA ARG A 33 -13.78 19.15 2.22
C ARG A 33 -12.41 19.83 2.10
N TYR A 34 -12.38 21.11 1.86
CA TYR A 34 -11.15 21.91 1.73
C TYR A 34 -10.32 21.85 3.02
N ARG A 35 -10.95 22.12 4.18
CA ARG A 35 -10.31 21.99 5.50
C ARG A 35 -9.74 20.57 5.71
N SER A 36 -10.53 19.55 5.43
CA SER A 36 -10.12 18.15 5.56
C SER A 36 -8.89 17.84 4.73
N ASN A 37 -8.89 18.25 3.44
CA ASN A 37 -7.75 17.99 2.56
C ASN A 37 -6.49 18.75 2.99
N LEU A 38 -6.61 19.96 3.51
CA LEU A 38 -5.48 20.71 4.06
C LEU A 38 -4.87 20.00 5.27
N LEU A 39 -5.71 19.56 6.23
CA LEU A 39 -5.25 18.84 7.43
C LEU A 39 -4.63 17.49 7.08
N GLY A 40 -5.28 16.68 6.26
CA GLY A 40 -4.80 15.35 5.87
C GLY A 40 -3.62 15.35 4.88
N SER A 41 -3.25 16.52 4.33
CA SER A 41 -2.09 16.65 3.44
C SER A 41 -0.74 16.65 4.17
N ASP A 42 -0.74 16.70 5.51
CA ASP A 42 0.47 16.68 6.33
C ASP A 42 0.34 15.56 7.38
N LEU A 43 1.12 14.50 7.22
CA LEU A 43 1.09 13.30 8.09
C LEU A 43 1.46 13.59 9.55
N ARG A 44 2.05 14.74 9.84
CA ARG A 44 2.31 15.18 11.24
C ARG A 44 1.04 15.67 11.94
N ILE A 45 0.00 16.00 11.15
CA ILE A 45 -1.32 16.44 11.65
C ILE A 45 -2.22 15.22 11.91
N THR A 46 -2.15 14.23 11.04
CA THR A 46 -2.89 12.96 11.20
C THR A 46 -2.34 11.88 10.29
N ASN A 47 -2.46 10.62 10.70
CA ASN A 47 -2.06 9.45 9.90
C ASN A 47 -2.98 9.28 8.69
N PHE A 48 -2.52 8.51 7.70
CA PHE A 48 -3.32 8.14 6.53
C PHE A 48 -4.61 7.42 6.94
N GLY A 49 -5.75 7.96 6.53
CA GLY A 49 -7.06 7.38 6.83
C GLY A 49 -7.52 7.56 8.28
N GLY A 50 -6.67 8.04 9.17
CA GLY A 50 -6.99 8.31 10.56
C GLY A 50 -7.74 9.62 10.77
N GLY A 51 -8.36 9.75 11.93
CA GLY A 51 -9.11 10.94 12.33
C GLY A 51 -10.39 11.19 11.53
N ASN A 52 -11.15 12.18 11.96
CA ASN A 52 -12.40 12.61 11.36
C ASN A 52 -12.52 14.13 11.41
N THR A 53 -13.16 14.69 10.38
CA THR A 53 -13.56 16.11 10.32
C THR A 53 -15.05 16.17 10.12
N SER A 54 -15.70 17.15 10.72
CA SER A 54 -17.15 17.34 10.59
C SER A 54 -17.57 18.78 10.60
N SER A 55 -18.78 19.03 10.09
CA SER A 55 -19.48 20.31 10.18
C SER A 55 -20.97 20.08 10.37
N LYS A 56 -21.61 20.91 11.18
CA LYS A 56 -23.07 20.99 11.32
C LYS A 56 -23.57 22.09 10.39
N ILE A 57 -24.31 21.71 9.37
CA ILE A 57 -24.74 22.58 8.29
C ILE A 57 -26.27 22.63 8.25
N GLU A 58 -26.82 23.82 8.12
CA GLU A 58 -28.27 23.99 7.88
C GLU A 58 -28.60 23.64 6.43
N GLU A 59 -29.42 22.61 6.24
CA GLU A 59 -29.84 22.10 4.94
C GLU A 59 -31.36 22.18 4.81
N LYS A 60 -31.88 22.14 3.58
CA LYS A 60 -33.32 21.94 3.32
C LYS A 60 -33.63 20.45 3.25
N ASP A 61 -34.56 19.99 4.06
CA ASP A 61 -35.03 18.61 4.00
C ASP A 61 -35.59 18.31 2.61
N PRO A 62 -35.13 17.26 1.93
CA PRO A 62 -35.59 16.94 0.58
C PRO A 62 -37.05 16.47 0.50
N LEU A 63 -37.67 16.07 1.63
CA LEU A 63 -39.07 15.61 1.66
C LEU A 63 -40.06 16.74 1.86
N ASP A 64 -39.82 17.62 2.84
CA ASP A 64 -40.80 18.63 3.24
C ASP A 64 -40.32 20.07 3.03
N GLY A 65 -39.05 20.26 2.64
CA GLY A 65 -38.44 21.58 2.40
C GLY A 65 -38.10 22.38 3.65
N ASN A 66 -38.35 21.82 4.86
CA ASN A 66 -38.03 22.46 6.13
C ASN A 66 -36.51 22.57 6.34
N LYS A 67 -36.09 23.48 7.21
CA LYS A 67 -34.70 23.54 7.64
C LYS A 67 -34.39 22.42 8.61
N ALA A 68 -33.27 21.72 8.36
CA ALA A 68 -32.72 20.69 9.22
C ALA A 68 -31.23 20.95 9.47
N THR A 69 -30.80 20.78 10.71
CA THR A 69 -29.36 20.75 11.01
C THR A 69 -28.79 19.37 10.69
N VAL A 70 -27.86 19.31 9.76
CA VAL A 70 -27.26 18.09 9.23
C VAL A 70 -25.81 18.01 9.65
N LEU A 71 -25.44 16.90 10.28
CA LEU A 71 -24.04 16.56 10.56
C LEU A 71 -23.42 15.99 9.29
N TRP A 72 -22.47 16.72 8.72
CA TRP A 72 -21.55 16.25 7.70
C TRP A 72 -20.31 15.72 8.37
N ILE A 73 -19.97 14.45 8.20
CA ILE A 73 -18.80 13.81 8.82
C ILE A 73 -18.12 12.87 7.82
N LYS A 74 -16.79 12.77 7.89
CA LYS A 74 -16.04 11.82 7.07
C LYS A 74 -16.62 10.41 7.19
N GLY A 75 -16.88 9.79 6.04
CA GLY A 75 -17.33 8.41 5.98
C GLY A 75 -16.30 7.41 6.48
N SER A 76 -16.77 6.24 6.88
CA SER A 76 -15.94 5.16 7.38
C SER A 76 -14.92 4.69 6.33
N GLY A 77 -13.64 4.61 6.70
CA GLY A 77 -12.55 4.07 5.86
C GLY A 77 -11.96 5.03 4.83
N GLY A 78 -12.44 6.28 4.75
CA GLY A 78 -11.87 7.29 3.85
C GLY A 78 -10.66 8.01 4.45
N ASP A 79 -9.76 8.51 3.60
CA ASP A 79 -8.65 9.37 3.99
C ASP A 79 -9.06 10.84 3.88
N ILE A 80 -8.83 11.65 4.93
CA ILE A 80 -9.22 13.07 4.93
C ILE A 80 -8.39 13.91 3.96
N GLY A 81 -7.15 13.51 3.67
CA GLY A 81 -6.27 14.22 2.74
C GLY A 81 -6.73 14.17 1.28
N SER A 82 -7.50 13.15 0.93
CA SER A 82 -7.99 12.92 -0.45
C SER A 82 -9.51 12.86 -0.58
N ILE A 83 -10.25 13.08 0.52
CA ILE A 83 -11.71 12.97 0.54
C ILE A 83 -12.36 13.93 -0.44
N GLN A 84 -13.39 13.44 -1.12
CA GLN A 84 -14.27 14.24 -1.98
C GLN A 84 -15.62 14.45 -1.28
N ARG A 85 -16.42 15.44 -1.74
CA ARG A 85 -17.75 15.74 -1.17
C ARG A 85 -18.61 14.48 -0.97
N LYS A 86 -18.61 13.58 -1.94
CA LYS A 86 -19.35 12.30 -1.89
C LYS A 86 -18.83 11.29 -0.86
N GLY A 87 -17.68 11.54 -0.24
CA GLY A 87 -17.10 10.70 0.80
C GLY A 87 -17.56 11.04 2.22
N PHE A 88 -18.39 12.08 2.38
CA PHE A 88 -18.97 12.43 3.67
C PHE A 88 -20.33 11.74 3.87
N ALA A 89 -20.52 11.18 5.05
CA ALA A 89 -21.84 10.78 5.54
C ALA A 89 -22.59 12.01 6.03
N THR A 90 -23.90 12.07 5.78
CA THR A 90 -24.78 13.16 6.21
C THR A 90 -25.92 12.59 7.06
N LEU A 91 -26.09 13.13 8.26
CA LEU A 91 -27.10 12.63 9.22
C LEU A 91 -27.92 13.79 9.80
N TYR A 92 -29.21 13.55 10.01
CA TYR A 92 -30.04 14.44 10.82
C TYR A 92 -29.51 14.49 12.25
N LEU A 93 -29.13 15.65 12.72
CA LEU A 93 -28.52 15.81 14.05
C LEU A 93 -29.53 15.50 15.16
N ASP A 94 -30.79 15.87 15.01
CA ASP A 94 -31.87 15.59 15.95
C ASP A 94 -32.16 14.08 16.09
N LYS A 95 -32.14 13.33 14.95
CA LYS A 95 -32.30 11.88 14.96
C LYS A 95 -31.12 11.19 15.67
N LEU A 96 -29.89 11.68 15.43
CA LEU A 96 -28.72 11.16 16.14
C LEU A 96 -28.81 11.40 17.64
N HIS A 97 -29.29 12.58 18.07
CA HIS A 97 -29.56 12.89 19.48
C HIS A 97 -30.68 12.04 20.06
N ALA A 98 -31.70 11.71 19.25
CA ALA A 98 -32.77 10.81 19.68
C ALA A 98 -32.27 9.36 19.86
N ALA A 99 -31.36 8.90 19.00
CA ALA A 99 -30.72 7.59 19.12
C ALA A 99 -29.98 7.43 20.46
N ALA A 100 -29.36 8.50 20.98
CA ALA A 100 -28.68 8.48 22.27
C ALA A 100 -29.57 8.03 23.45
N LYS A 101 -30.89 8.22 23.35
CA LYS A 101 -31.85 7.76 24.40
C LYS A 101 -32.01 6.24 24.45
N ARG A 102 -31.55 5.54 23.42
CA ARG A 102 -31.60 4.07 23.32
C ARG A 102 -30.32 3.40 23.78
N TYR A 103 -29.24 4.19 24.01
CA TYR A 103 -27.97 3.65 24.47
C TYR A 103 -28.12 3.02 25.86
N ARG A 104 -27.68 1.76 25.98
CA ARG A 104 -27.85 0.94 27.20
C ARG A 104 -26.53 0.66 27.93
N GLY A 105 -25.42 1.16 27.42
CA GLY A 105 -24.08 0.96 27.98
C GLY A 105 -23.12 0.23 27.04
N VAL A 106 -21.87 0.11 27.47
CA VAL A 106 -20.71 -0.36 26.65
C VAL A 106 -20.93 -1.75 26.01
N GLU A 107 -21.68 -2.62 26.65
CA GLU A 107 -21.97 -3.97 26.12
C GLU A 107 -22.88 -3.95 24.88
N PHE A 108 -23.58 -2.84 24.63
CA PHE A 108 -24.49 -2.63 23.51
C PHE A 108 -23.98 -1.59 22.51
N GLU A 109 -22.68 -1.32 22.55
CA GLU A 109 -22.03 -0.30 21.71
C GLU A 109 -22.26 -0.54 20.21
N ASP A 110 -22.13 -1.79 19.77
CA ASP A 110 -22.22 -2.15 18.36
C ASP A 110 -23.65 -2.03 17.81
N GLU A 111 -24.70 -2.22 18.66
CA GLU A 111 -26.09 -1.98 18.27
C GLU A 111 -26.37 -0.52 17.87
N MET A 112 -25.59 0.42 18.41
CA MET A 112 -25.77 1.83 18.12
C MET A 112 -25.32 2.19 16.70
N VAL A 113 -24.39 1.42 16.13
CA VAL A 113 -23.93 1.64 14.75
C VAL A 113 -25.01 1.29 13.74
N ASP A 114 -25.83 0.29 14.05
CA ASP A 114 -27.00 -0.09 13.22
C ASP A 114 -28.07 1.01 13.18
N MET A 115 -28.01 1.98 14.09
CA MET A 115 -28.89 3.14 14.11
C MET A 115 -28.49 4.24 13.13
N TYR A 116 -27.22 4.32 12.71
CA TYR A 116 -26.76 5.41 11.85
C TYR A 116 -27.48 5.49 10.49
N PRO A 117 -27.77 4.38 9.80
CA PRO A 117 -28.55 4.44 8.57
C PRO A 117 -29.97 5.04 8.77
N LEU A 118 -30.57 4.87 9.96
CA LEU A 118 -31.87 5.47 10.29
C LEU A 118 -31.79 6.98 10.51
N CYS A 119 -30.60 7.50 10.77
CA CYS A 119 -30.34 8.93 10.92
C CYS A 119 -29.90 9.59 9.61
N ALA A 120 -29.68 8.83 8.52
CA ALA A 120 -29.16 9.37 7.26
C ALA A 120 -30.05 10.48 6.71
N PHE A 121 -29.40 11.57 6.26
CA PHE A 121 -30.05 12.68 5.60
C PHE A 121 -30.17 12.43 4.10
N GLY A 122 -31.36 12.59 3.57
CA GLY A 122 -31.66 12.32 2.17
C GLY A 122 -31.36 10.86 1.79
N ASN A 123 -30.79 10.65 0.61
CA ASN A 123 -30.42 9.33 0.09
C ASN A 123 -28.91 9.05 0.27
N ASN A 124 -28.26 9.62 1.28
CA ASN A 124 -26.85 9.38 1.51
C ASN A 124 -26.61 7.94 1.96
N THR A 125 -25.82 7.19 1.17
CA THR A 125 -25.48 5.78 1.42
C THR A 125 -24.08 5.58 1.97
N VAL A 126 -23.36 6.67 2.24
CA VAL A 126 -22.02 6.59 2.82
C VAL A 126 -22.11 6.07 4.25
N ALA A 127 -21.38 5.02 4.54
CA ALA A 127 -21.34 4.47 5.89
C ALA A 127 -20.74 5.49 6.86
N ALA A 128 -21.49 5.87 7.88
CA ALA A 128 -21.03 6.79 8.90
C ALA A 128 -19.88 6.17 9.72
N SER A 129 -18.93 7.01 10.16
CA SER A 129 -17.84 6.58 11.05
C SER A 129 -18.39 6.19 12.43
N ILE A 130 -17.68 5.32 13.14
CA ILE A 130 -17.91 5.04 14.56
C ILE A 130 -17.85 6.32 15.42
N ASP A 131 -17.06 7.30 14.97
CA ASP A 131 -16.90 8.59 15.66
C ASP A 131 -18.08 9.56 15.46
N THR A 132 -19.09 9.17 14.70
CA THR A 132 -20.27 10.02 14.42
C THR A 132 -20.89 10.62 15.69
N PRO A 133 -21.16 9.87 16.78
CA PRO A 133 -21.69 10.47 18.01
C PRO A 133 -20.69 11.39 18.71
N LEU A 134 -19.39 11.15 18.60
CA LEU A 134 -18.34 12.00 19.18
C LEU A 134 -18.43 13.43 18.63
N HIS A 135 -18.70 13.55 17.32
CA HIS A 135 -18.89 14.83 16.65
C HIS A 135 -20.30 15.40 16.83
N GLY A 136 -21.30 14.52 16.78
CA GLY A 136 -22.70 14.95 16.88
C GLY A 136 -23.09 15.55 18.23
N PHE A 137 -22.56 15.02 19.33
CA PHE A 137 -22.95 15.44 20.69
C PHE A 137 -22.17 16.62 21.24
N LEU A 138 -21.04 17.00 20.62
CA LEU A 138 -20.35 18.23 20.94
C LEU A 138 -21.10 19.45 20.39
N PRO A 139 -21.20 20.58 21.12
CA PRO A 139 -22.04 21.71 20.74
C PRO A 139 -21.44 22.64 19.67
N PHE A 140 -20.29 22.30 19.10
CA PHE A 140 -19.54 23.14 18.18
C PHE A 140 -19.97 22.93 16.73
N ALA A 141 -19.87 23.99 15.90
CA ALA A 141 -20.25 23.95 14.49
C ALA A 141 -19.29 23.09 13.64
N HIS A 142 -18.00 23.24 13.85
CA HIS A 142 -16.94 22.57 13.12
C HIS A 142 -16.00 21.87 14.08
N ILE A 143 -15.69 20.60 13.83
CA ILE A 143 -14.93 19.74 14.75
C ILE A 143 -13.92 18.94 13.96
N ASP A 144 -12.69 18.89 14.48
CA ASP A 144 -11.62 18.03 14.01
C ASP A 144 -11.23 17.05 15.13
N HIS A 145 -11.25 15.75 14.82
CA HIS A 145 -10.68 14.68 15.64
C HIS A 145 -9.52 14.09 14.87
N LEU A 146 -8.30 14.26 15.37
CA LEU A 146 -7.08 13.92 14.64
C LEU A 146 -6.09 13.15 15.52
N HIS A 147 -5.18 12.45 14.83
CA HIS A 147 -4.18 11.58 15.43
C HIS A 147 -2.75 12.09 15.12
N PRO A 148 -2.37 13.29 15.55
CA PRO A 148 -1.00 13.79 15.37
C PRO A 148 -0.03 13.06 16.31
N ASP A 149 1.14 12.67 15.80
CA ASP A 149 2.15 11.92 16.57
C ASP A 149 2.48 12.58 17.92
N TRP A 150 2.64 13.91 17.93
CA TRP A 150 2.91 14.67 19.15
C TRP A 150 1.74 14.65 20.14
N GLY A 151 0.50 14.68 19.63
CA GLY A 151 -0.70 14.57 20.44
C GLY A 151 -0.87 13.17 21.02
N ILE A 152 -0.62 12.13 20.21
CA ILE A 152 -0.68 10.75 20.68
C ILE A 152 0.48 10.47 21.66
N ALA A 153 1.68 11.03 21.44
CA ALA A 153 2.80 10.90 22.37
C ALA A 153 2.44 11.42 23.76
N LEU A 154 1.81 12.59 23.85
CA LEU A 154 1.28 13.12 25.10
C LEU A 154 0.18 12.21 25.67
N ALA A 155 -0.75 11.75 24.82
CA ALA A 155 -1.86 10.88 25.20
C ALA A 155 -1.42 9.49 25.68
N ALA A 156 -0.26 9.01 25.22
CA ALA A 156 0.34 7.72 25.58
C ALA A 156 1.43 7.82 26.67
N ALA A 157 1.63 8.99 27.26
CA ALA A 157 2.56 9.18 28.36
C ALA A 157 1.90 8.84 29.71
N ALA A 158 2.58 8.09 30.59
CA ALA A 158 2.05 7.72 31.90
C ALA A 158 1.69 8.95 32.77
N ASN A 159 2.43 10.04 32.62
CA ASN A 159 2.18 11.36 33.24
C ASN A 159 1.51 12.34 32.25
N GLY A 160 0.78 11.84 31.27
CA GLY A 160 0.25 12.65 30.16
C GLY A 160 -0.66 13.78 30.60
N ARG A 161 -1.50 13.56 31.62
CA ARG A 161 -2.36 14.60 32.19
C ARG A 161 -1.55 15.74 32.84
N GLU A 162 -0.54 15.40 33.64
CA GLU A 162 0.36 16.39 34.25
C GLU A 162 1.07 17.22 33.18
N LYS A 163 1.57 16.54 32.12
CA LYS A 163 2.24 17.19 30.99
C LYS A 163 1.29 18.04 30.16
N MET A 164 0.05 17.63 30.00
CA MET A 164 -0.98 18.47 29.37
C MET A 164 -1.24 19.75 30.21
N GLU A 165 -1.28 19.65 31.51
CA GLU A 165 -1.43 20.82 32.39
C GLU A 165 -0.21 21.75 32.31
N GLU A 166 1.00 21.19 32.15
CA GLU A 166 2.23 21.97 31.89
C GLU A 166 2.14 22.67 30.53
N PHE A 167 1.73 21.95 29.47
CA PHE A 167 1.46 22.51 28.17
C PHE A 167 0.43 23.64 28.21
N ASN A 168 -0.69 23.43 28.89
CA ASN A 168 -1.73 24.45 29.06
C ASN A 168 -1.20 25.74 29.70
N ARG A 169 -0.38 25.64 30.75
CA ARG A 169 0.25 26.81 31.39
C ARG A 169 1.22 27.53 30.45
N ARG A 170 2.00 26.77 29.67
CA ARG A 170 3.05 27.33 28.81
C ARG A 170 2.49 28.06 27.57
N PHE A 171 1.46 27.51 26.96
CA PHE A 171 0.88 28.01 25.68
C PHE A 171 -0.48 28.66 25.87
N GLU A 172 -0.87 28.93 27.12
CA GLU A 172 -2.14 29.60 27.46
C GLU A 172 -3.39 28.88 26.89
N HIS A 173 -3.35 27.53 26.85
CA HIS A 173 -4.48 26.70 26.43
C HIS A 173 -5.29 26.20 27.64
N ARG A 174 -6.46 25.64 27.32
CA ARG A 174 -7.37 24.97 28.25
C ARG A 174 -7.80 23.64 27.66
N LEU A 175 -6.80 22.76 27.39
CA LEU A 175 -7.10 21.40 27.01
C LEU A 175 -7.61 20.61 28.23
N ILE A 176 -8.55 19.68 27.97
CA ILE A 176 -9.10 18.77 28.96
C ILE A 176 -8.56 17.38 28.68
N TRP A 177 -8.30 16.59 29.74
CA TRP A 177 -7.91 15.20 29.65
C TRP A 177 -9.10 14.28 29.87
N LEU A 178 -9.28 13.30 28.94
CA LEU A 178 -10.13 12.13 29.16
C LEU A 178 -9.27 10.85 29.13
N PRO A 179 -9.44 9.95 30.12
CA PRO A 179 -8.72 8.68 30.11
C PRO A 179 -9.17 7.81 28.94
N TRP A 180 -8.45 6.71 28.71
CA TRP A 180 -8.79 5.77 27.64
C TRP A 180 -10.24 5.32 27.70
N GLN A 181 -10.90 5.39 26.57
CA GLN A 181 -12.17 4.77 26.29
C GLN A 181 -12.20 4.41 24.78
N ARG A 182 -12.65 3.21 24.47
CA ARG A 182 -12.83 2.78 23.07
C ARG A 182 -13.73 3.78 22.33
N PRO A 183 -13.44 4.10 21.04
CA PRO A 183 -14.32 4.96 20.22
C PRO A 183 -15.75 4.42 20.16
N GLY A 184 -16.73 5.33 20.22
CA GLY A 184 -18.16 5.00 20.15
C GLY A 184 -19.04 5.86 21.03
N PHE A 185 -20.24 5.38 21.34
CA PHE A 185 -21.25 6.13 22.10
C PHE A 185 -20.82 6.46 23.51
N GLU A 186 -20.15 5.52 24.23
CA GLU A 186 -19.68 5.78 25.60
C GLU A 186 -18.71 6.93 25.63
N LEU A 187 -17.70 6.92 24.74
CA LEU A 187 -16.76 8.02 24.63
C LEU A 187 -17.47 9.34 24.27
N ALA A 188 -18.49 9.30 23.40
CA ALA A 188 -19.27 10.48 23.05
C ALA A 188 -20.02 11.07 24.25
N MET A 189 -20.57 10.23 25.14
CA MET A 189 -21.22 10.66 26.36
C MET A 189 -20.22 11.29 27.35
N MET A 190 -19.03 10.69 27.47
CA MET A 190 -17.92 11.24 28.29
C MET A 190 -17.48 12.61 27.77
N LEU A 191 -17.30 12.75 26.45
CA LEU A 191 -16.96 14.03 25.80
C LEU A 191 -18.01 15.10 26.10
N ARG A 192 -19.28 14.79 25.92
CA ARG A 192 -20.41 15.70 26.20
C ARG A 192 -20.41 16.15 27.65
N GLN A 193 -20.20 15.21 28.60
CA GLN A 193 -20.18 15.51 30.02
C GLN A 193 -18.98 16.41 30.38
N ALA A 194 -17.78 16.11 29.87
CA ALA A 194 -16.59 16.91 30.10
C ALA A 194 -16.74 18.35 29.60
N ILE A 195 -17.29 18.55 28.40
CA ILE A 195 -17.57 19.89 27.86
C ILE A 195 -18.59 20.62 28.72
N SER A 196 -19.67 19.95 29.14
CA SER A 196 -20.71 20.56 29.96
C SER A 196 -20.21 20.98 31.34
N ALA A 197 -19.24 20.25 31.90
CA ALA A 197 -18.61 20.55 33.18
C ALA A 197 -17.54 21.66 33.09
N SER A 198 -17.00 21.91 31.90
CA SER A 198 -15.94 22.92 31.71
C SER A 198 -16.55 24.29 31.41
N LYS A 199 -15.88 25.36 31.95
CA LYS A 199 -16.24 26.77 31.65
C LYS A 199 -15.51 27.28 30.37
N GLY A 200 -15.51 26.48 29.33
CA GLY A 200 -14.80 26.73 28.07
C GLY A 200 -13.45 26.02 28.02
N CYS A 201 -13.20 25.33 26.92
CA CYS A 201 -11.93 24.65 26.63
C CYS A 201 -11.62 24.77 25.14
N ASP A 202 -10.34 24.62 24.81
CA ASP A 202 -9.83 24.79 23.44
C ASP A 202 -9.75 23.45 22.70
N GLY A 203 -9.79 22.32 23.43
CA GLY A 203 -9.71 20.98 22.89
C GLY A 203 -9.69 19.91 23.98
N ILE A 204 -9.65 18.64 23.57
CA ILE A 204 -9.63 17.48 24.45
C ILE A 204 -8.54 16.53 24.01
N VAL A 205 -7.68 16.12 24.93
CA VAL A 205 -6.72 15.03 24.75
C VAL A 205 -7.36 13.75 25.25
N LEU A 206 -7.39 12.73 24.41
CA LEU A 206 -7.89 11.39 24.74
C LEU A 206 -6.70 10.48 25.05
N GLY A 207 -6.62 9.98 26.30
CA GLY A 207 -5.57 9.05 26.72
C GLY A 207 -5.52 7.81 25.81
N GLY A 208 -4.33 7.50 25.28
CA GLY A 208 -4.11 6.37 24.37
C GLY A 208 -4.79 6.48 23.01
N HIS A 209 -5.22 7.70 22.57
CA HIS A 209 -6.02 7.82 21.36
C HIS A 209 -5.59 9.01 20.48
N GLY A 210 -5.99 10.25 20.82
CA GLY A 210 -5.77 11.41 19.98
C GLY A 210 -6.28 12.72 20.54
N LEU A 211 -6.66 13.65 19.64
CA LEU A 211 -6.99 15.03 19.96
C LEU A 211 -8.32 15.46 19.32
N PHE A 212 -9.17 16.18 20.07
CA PHE A 212 -10.32 16.94 19.57
C PHE A 212 -10.06 18.43 19.63
N THR A 213 -10.42 19.13 18.57
CA THR A 213 -10.42 20.58 18.47
C THR A 213 -11.64 21.06 17.69
N TRP A 214 -11.97 22.37 17.76
CA TRP A 214 -13.16 22.91 17.12
C TRP A 214 -13.06 24.41 16.86
N GLY A 215 -14.06 24.95 16.18
CA GLY A 215 -14.25 26.38 15.93
C GLY A 215 -15.66 26.70 15.47
N GLU A 216 -16.04 27.97 15.54
CA GLU A 216 -17.36 28.45 15.09
C GLU A 216 -17.40 28.65 13.57
N THR A 217 -16.24 28.80 12.92
CA THR A 217 -16.09 28.84 11.46
C THR A 217 -15.09 27.79 10.99
N GLN A 218 -15.16 27.42 9.71
CA GLN A 218 -14.20 26.46 9.10
C GLN A 218 -12.74 26.94 9.26
N ARG A 219 -12.51 28.24 9.05
CA ARG A 219 -11.18 28.86 9.19
C ARG A 219 -10.68 28.82 10.62
N GLU A 220 -11.53 29.15 11.56
CA GLU A 220 -11.20 29.13 13.00
C GLU A 220 -10.88 27.71 13.47
N CYS A 221 -11.72 26.74 13.12
CA CYS A 221 -11.48 25.34 13.42
C CYS A 221 -10.12 24.88 12.89
N TYR A 222 -9.83 25.14 11.60
CA TYR A 222 -8.54 24.83 10.98
C TYR A 222 -7.36 25.46 11.72
N LEU A 223 -7.43 26.74 12.05
CA LEU A 223 -6.35 27.45 12.73
C LEU A 223 -6.13 26.96 14.16
N ASN A 224 -7.21 26.71 14.91
CA ASN A 224 -7.13 26.19 16.26
C ASN A 224 -6.45 24.82 16.25
N THR A 225 -6.89 23.92 15.37
CA THR A 225 -6.30 22.61 15.16
C THR A 225 -4.79 22.70 14.86
N LEU A 226 -4.45 23.52 13.85
CA LEU A 226 -3.08 23.69 13.39
C LEU A 226 -2.18 24.26 14.48
N THR A 227 -2.66 25.27 15.22
CA THR A 227 -1.91 25.94 16.28
C THR A 227 -1.63 25.01 17.44
N ILE A 228 -2.65 24.29 17.92
CA ILE A 228 -2.50 23.34 19.03
C ILE A 228 -1.53 22.22 18.67
N ILE A 229 -1.65 21.65 17.47
CA ILE A 229 -0.75 20.56 17.03
C ILE A 229 0.68 21.06 16.86
N ASP A 230 0.89 22.24 16.27
CA ASP A 230 2.23 22.84 16.14
C ASP A 230 2.90 23.10 17.50
N GLN A 231 2.15 23.61 18.46
CA GLN A 231 2.62 23.87 19.81
C GLN A 231 2.88 22.58 20.60
N LEU A 232 2.06 21.53 20.40
CA LEU A 232 2.36 20.18 20.91
C LEU A 232 3.68 19.68 20.32
N GLY A 233 3.91 19.93 19.03
CA GLY A 233 5.19 19.63 18.38
C GLY A 233 6.36 20.36 19.03
N GLN A 234 6.22 21.66 19.30
CA GLN A 234 7.24 22.43 20.01
C GLN A 234 7.51 21.89 21.42
N PHE A 235 6.45 21.53 22.14
CA PHE A 235 6.53 20.99 23.48
C PHE A 235 7.23 19.63 23.54
N VAL A 236 6.78 18.68 22.73
CA VAL A 236 7.34 17.31 22.70
C VAL A 236 8.77 17.30 22.15
N ALA A 237 9.02 18.02 21.03
CA ALA A 237 10.34 18.05 20.44
C ALA A 237 11.41 18.63 21.35
N GLN A 238 11.07 19.62 22.19
CA GLN A 238 12.01 20.13 23.19
C GLN A 238 12.43 19.03 24.17
N HIS A 239 11.48 18.25 24.71
CA HIS A 239 11.80 17.15 25.62
C HIS A 239 12.63 16.05 24.95
N VAL A 240 12.36 15.78 23.67
CA VAL A 240 13.16 14.84 22.86
C VAL A 240 14.60 15.36 22.69
N GLU A 241 14.77 16.64 22.37
CA GLU A 241 16.10 17.29 22.27
C GLU A 241 16.86 17.24 23.60
N GLU A 242 16.18 17.48 24.72
CA GLU A 242 16.76 17.42 26.07
C GLU A 242 17.23 16.01 26.46
N LYS A 243 16.53 14.96 26.02
CA LYS A 243 16.95 13.57 26.22
C LYS A 243 18.15 13.19 25.32
N GLY A 244 18.21 13.74 24.11
CA GLY A 244 19.32 13.52 23.19
C GLY A 244 19.66 12.03 22.97
N ASN A 245 20.95 11.69 23.12
CA ASN A 245 21.46 10.36 22.83
C ASN A 245 21.05 9.28 23.86
N VAL A 246 20.45 9.62 24.99
CA VAL A 246 19.97 8.63 25.97
C VAL A 246 18.54 8.17 25.73
N LEU A 247 17.90 8.72 24.70
CA LEU A 247 16.56 8.29 24.29
C LEU A 247 16.56 6.80 23.98
N PHE A 248 15.52 6.08 24.39
CA PHE A 248 15.40 4.62 24.26
C PHE A 248 16.58 3.82 24.87
N GLY A 249 17.23 4.37 25.92
CA GLY A 249 18.39 3.74 26.56
C GLY A 249 19.71 3.89 25.80
N GLY A 250 19.75 4.73 24.78
CA GLY A 250 20.91 4.97 23.93
C GLY A 250 21.11 3.91 22.84
N THR A 251 22.08 4.17 21.96
CA THR A 251 22.41 3.29 20.83
C THR A 251 23.31 2.14 21.30
N VAL A 252 22.91 0.89 21.04
CA VAL A 252 23.68 -0.33 21.37
C VAL A 252 24.15 -1.08 20.14
N SER A 253 23.53 -0.87 18.98
CA SER A 253 23.93 -1.48 17.69
C SER A 253 24.33 -0.37 16.71
N ALA A 254 25.42 -0.58 15.97
CA ALA A 254 25.80 0.33 14.91
C ALA A 254 24.91 0.10 13.68
N ALA A 255 24.52 1.19 13.02
CA ALA A 255 23.95 1.09 11.68
C ALA A 255 25.01 0.58 10.71
N LEU A 256 24.68 -0.38 9.86
CA LEU A 256 25.61 -0.92 8.86
C LEU A 256 25.75 0.07 7.69
N GLU A 257 26.92 0.14 7.07
CA GLU A 257 27.16 1.07 5.96
C GLU A 257 26.36 0.71 4.70
N ASN A 258 26.15 -0.59 4.46
CA ASN A 258 25.48 -1.14 3.26
C ASN A 258 24.06 -1.65 3.54
N GLN A 259 23.31 -0.93 4.36
CA GLN A 259 21.95 -1.33 4.79
C GLN A 259 21.02 -1.68 3.63
N ARG A 260 21.04 -0.88 2.56
CA ARG A 260 20.15 -1.07 1.41
C ARG A 260 20.50 -2.35 0.64
N GLU A 261 21.75 -2.63 0.45
CA GLU A 261 22.24 -3.86 -0.21
C GLU A 261 21.83 -5.09 0.61
N LEU A 262 22.08 -5.06 1.92
CA LEU A 262 21.69 -6.13 2.82
C LEU A 262 20.16 -6.32 2.87
N ALA A 263 19.42 -5.23 2.87
CA ALA A 263 17.97 -5.28 2.80
C ALA A 263 17.51 -5.96 1.50
N ILE A 264 18.07 -5.60 0.35
CA ILE A 264 17.74 -6.22 -0.95
C ILE A 264 18.06 -7.72 -0.92
N ASP A 265 19.17 -8.13 -0.34
CA ASP A 265 19.62 -9.52 -0.31
C ASP A 265 18.73 -10.40 0.61
N ILE A 266 18.18 -9.82 1.69
CA ILE A 266 17.33 -10.57 2.64
C ILE A 266 15.84 -10.43 2.34
N PHE A 267 15.42 -9.42 1.56
CA PHE A 267 14.01 -9.12 1.36
C PHE A 267 13.20 -10.27 0.73
N PRO A 268 13.70 -10.96 -0.33
CA PRO A 268 12.96 -12.10 -0.89
C PRO A 268 12.71 -13.19 0.16
N PHE A 269 13.68 -13.45 1.03
CA PHE A 269 13.55 -14.41 2.12
C PHE A 269 12.45 -14.01 3.10
N ILE A 270 12.49 -12.75 3.61
CA ILE A 270 11.48 -12.26 4.56
C ILE A 270 10.10 -12.28 3.90
N ARG A 271 9.98 -11.75 2.66
CA ARG A 271 8.72 -11.74 1.91
C ARG A 271 8.14 -13.15 1.77
N GLY A 272 8.97 -14.13 1.45
CA GLY A 272 8.56 -15.51 1.34
C GLY A 272 8.00 -16.06 2.66
N ARG A 273 8.66 -15.76 3.78
CA ARG A 273 8.26 -16.24 5.12
C ARG A 273 6.95 -15.61 5.61
N VAL A 274 6.72 -14.32 5.32
CA VAL A 274 5.48 -13.64 5.72
C VAL A 274 4.33 -13.86 4.73
N SER A 275 4.57 -14.56 3.63
CA SER A 275 3.58 -14.85 2.58
C SER A 275 3.00 -16.26 2.66
N THR A 276 3.15 -16.98 3.77
CA THR A 276 2.70 -18.37 3.90
C THR A 276 1.18 -18.54 3.86
N GLY A 277 0.41 -17.59 4.38
CA GLY A 277 -1.05 -17.59 4.30
C GLY A 277 -1.56 -16.87 3.05
N GLN A 278 -1.07 -15.68 2.81
CA GLN A 278 -1.39 -14.84 1.65
C GLN A 278 -0.13 -14.17 1.14
N ARG A 279 0.00 -14.03 -0.19
CA ARG A 279 1.14 -13.29 -0.75
C ARG A 279 1.14 -11.84 -0.27
N MET A 280 2.33 -11.33 0.01
CA MET A 280 2.52 -9.96 0.46
C MET A 280 3.44 -9.21 -0.49
N ILE A 281 3.21 -7.91 -0.62
CA ILE A 281 4.12 -6.96 -1.24
C ILE A 281 4.86 -6.25 -0.12
N GLY A 282 6.15 -5.96 -0.32
CA GLY A 282 6.98 -5.36 0.70
C GLY A 282 7.35 -3.90 0.44
N SER A 283 7.75 -3.23 1.51
CA SER A 283 8.39 -1.92 1.50
C SER A 283 9.50 -1.91 2.54
N PHE A 284 10.56 -1.15 2.31
CA PHE A 284 11.70 -1.04 3.22
C PHE A 284 11.95 0.41 3.60
N SER A 285 12.33 0.66 4.86
CA SER A 285 12.75 1.94 5.37
C SER A 285 13.97 1.81 6.28
N ASN A 286 14.97 2.63 6.01
CA ASN A 286 16.15 2.86 6.85
C ASN A 286 16.29 4.36 7.20
N SER A 287 15.15 5.02 7.40
CA SER A 287 15.14 6.41 7.80
C SER A 287 15.82 6.62 9.16
N ALA A 288 16.25 7.83 9.44
CA ALA A 288 17.04 8.13 10.66
C ALA A 288 16.28 7.76 11.95
N GLU A 289 14.98 8.02 12.01
CA GLU A 289 14.12 7.67 13.14
C GLU A 289 13.97 6.15 13.30
N VAL A 290 13.81 5.41 12.20
CA VAL A 290 13.75 3.95 12.23
C VAL A 290 15.07 3.37 12.73
N LEU A 291 16.20 3.81 12.18
CA LEU A 291 17.53 3.33 12.58
C LEU A 291 17.86 3.68 14.04
N ARG A 292 17.49 4.88 14.50
CA ARG A 292 17.66 5.26 15.90
C ARG A 292 16.87 4.31 16.82
N PHE A 293 15.63 3.99 16.47
CA PHE A 293 14.80 3.07 17.24
C PHE A 293 15.36 1.65 17.23
N VAL A 294 15.53 1.03 16.06
CA VAL A 294 15.91 -0.40 15.98
C VAL A 294 17.28 -0.70 16.57
N ASN A 295 18.18 0.31 16.63
CA ASN A 295 19.54 0.20 17.16
C ASN A 295 19.66 0.57 18.65
N SER A 296 18.55 0.92 19.31
CA SER A 296 18.55 1.35 20.71
C SER A 296 18.41 0.18 21.69
N ALA A 297 18.84 0.39 22.92
CA ALA A 297 18.81 -0.63 23.99
C ALA A 297 17.39 -1.11 24.32
N GLU A 298 16.40 -0.23 24.27
CA GLU A 298 15.01 -0.54 24.63
C GLU A 298 14.11 -0.93 23.45
N ALA A 299 14.66 -0.96 22.22
CA ALA A 299 13.91 -1.23 21.00
C ALA A 299 13.08 -2.53 21.06
N GLN A 300 13.70 -3.63 21.47
CA GLN A 300 13.02 -4.93 21.54
C GLN A 300 11.86 -4.89 22.55
N ARG A 301 12.07 -4.25 23.68
CA ARG A 301 11.07 -4.16 24.77
C ARG A 301 9.90 -3.27 24.36
N LEU A 302 10.17 -2.08 23.81
CA LEU A 302 9.14 -1.19 23.28
C LEU A 302 8.36 -1.80 22.13
N ALA A 303 9.04 -2.45 21.19
CA ALA A 303 8.39 -3.18 20.10
C ALA A 303 7.45 -4.28 20.61
N HIS A 304 7.85 -4.99 21.67
CA HIS A 304 7.03 -6.07 22.26
C HIS A 304 5.78 -5.55 23.00
N LEU A 305 5.81 -4.34 23.55
CA LEU A 305 4.63 -3.73 24.18
C LEU A 305 3.50 -3.46 23.16
N GLY A 306 3.85 -3.19 21.92
CA GLY A 306 2.88 -2.84 20.88
C GLY A 306 2.61 -1.33 20.80
N THR A 307 1.50 -0.95 20.20
CA THR A 307 1.14 0.44 19.92
C THR A 307 0.09 0.97 20.89
N SER A 308 -0.18 2.27 20.86
CA SER A 308 -1.10 2.94 21.78
C SER A 308 -2.27 3.64 21.08
N CYS A 309 -2.32 3.69 19.75
CA CYS A 309 -3.40 4.35 19.01
C CYS A 309 -4.27 3.31 18.28
N PRO A 310 -5.62 3.44 18.31
CA PRO A 310 -6.51 2.50 17.64
C PRO A 310 -6.18 2.25 16.16
N ASP A 311 -5.86 3.27 15.40
CA ASP A 311 -5.56 3.16 13.97
C ASP A 311 -4.36 2.26 13.68
N HIS A 312 -3.39 2.21 14.59
CA HIS A 312 -2.16 1.43 14.41
C HIS A 312 -2.46 -0.08 14.36
N PHE A 313 -3.32 -0.59 15.24
CA PHE A 313 -3.62 -2.04 15.35
C PHE A 313 -4.16 -2.65 14.06
N ILE A 314 -4.94 -1.89 13.30
CA ILE A 314 -5.54 -2.35 12.03
C ILE A 314 -4.46 -2.57 10.97
N ARG A 315 -3.35 -1.81 11.03
CA ARG A 315 -2.27 -1.83 10.04
C ARG A 315 -1.07 -2.64 10.49
N THR A 316 -0.59 -2.40 11.72
CA THR A 316 0.64 -2.99 12.24
C THR A 316 0.40 -4.24 13.08
N LYS A 317 -0.88 -4.63 13.30
CA LYS A 317 -1.31 -5.62 14.28
C LYS A 317 -0.94 -5.20 15.71
N ILE A 318 -1.09 -6.11 16.66
CA ILE A 318 -0.75 -5.82 18.05
C ILE A 318 0.71 -5.38 18.23
N ARG A 319 1.64 -5.93 17.44
CA ARG A 319 3.07 -5.60 17.51
C ARG A 319 3.82 -5.99 16.24
N PRO A 320 5.02 -5.43 15.98
CA PRO A 320 5.92 -5.87 14.95
C PRO A 320 6.67 -7.15 15.37
N LEU A 321 7.34 -7.80 14.41
CA LEU A 321 8.38 -8.75 14.68
C LEU A 321 9.71 -8.00 14.89
N PHE A 322 10.31 -8.10 16.07
CA PHE A 322 11.68 -7.66 16.31
C PHE A 322 12.62 -8.85 16.20
N VAL A 323 13.62 -8.78 15.33
CA VAL A 323 14.61 -9.84 15.14
C VAL A 323 15.84 -9.51 15.96
N ALA A 324 16.05 -10.21 17.07
CA ALA A 324 17.23 -10.04 17.92
C ALA A 324 18.47 -10.64 17.22
N TRP A 325 19.10 -9.82 16.39
CA TRP A 325 20.31 -10.14 15.64
C TRP A 325 21.39 -9.09 15.85
N GLU A 326 22.63 -9.55 15.99
CA GLU A 326 23.77 -8.66 16.11
C GLU A 326 24.38 -8.38 14.74
N PRO A 327 24.56 -7.10 14.34
CA PRO A 327 25.09 -6.73 13.04
C PRO A 327 26.49 -7.25 12.70
N SER A 328 27.24 -7.68 13.72
CA SER A 328 28.54 -8.34 13.55
C SER A 328 28.44 -9.78 13.02
N SER A 329 27.24 -10.39 13.03
CA SER A 329 27.00 -11.75 12.57
C SER A 329 26.84 -11.82 11.05
N MET A 330 27.17 -12.97 10.44
CA MET A 330 26.95 -13.17 9.00
C MET A 330 25.47 -13.28 8.65
N LEU A 331 25.07 -12.93 7.42
CA LEU A 331 23.68 -12.99 6.93
C LEU A 331 23.00 -14.36 7.07
N ASN A 332 23.77 -15.46 7.04
CA ASN A 332 23.21 -16.80 7.27
C ASN A 332 22.62 -16.93 8.68
N GLY A 333 23.29 -16.42 9.70
CA GLY A 333 22.73 -16.36 11.05
C GLY A 333 21.49 -15.48 11.16
N LEU A 334 21.37 -14.44 10.32
CA LEU A 334 20.17 -13.62 10.27
C LEU A 334 18.94 -14.40 9.76
N ARG A 335 19.08 -15.25 8.72
CA ARG A 335 17.99 -16.09 8.21
C ARG A 335 17.45 -17.04 9.28
N GLU A 336 18.33 -17.68 10.02
CA GLU A 336 17.97 -18.56 11.13
C GLU A 336 17.23 -17.79 12.23
N LYS A 337 17.73 -16.62 12.61
CA LYS A 337 17.07 -15.75 13.59
C LYS A 337 15.70 -15.26 13.16
N ILE A 338 15.51 -14.95 11.88
CA ILE A 338 14.20 -14.60 11.34
C ILE A 338 13.23 -15.79 11.44
N ASP A 339 13.65 -17.01 11.07
CA ASP A 339 12.80 -18.20 11.13
C ASP A 339 12.43 -18.53 12.59
N GLU A 340 13.38 -18.45 13.54
CA GLU A 340 13.14 -18.64 14.98
C GLU A 340 12.13 -17.60 15.51
N ALA A 341 12.37 -16.32 15.23
CA ALA A 341 11.52 -15.21 15.69
C ALA A 341 10.11 -15.29 15.11
N LEU A 342 9.97 -15.66 13.82
CA LEU A 342 8.67 -15.86 13.18
C LEU A 342 7.86 -16.99 13.80
N LYS A 343 8.51 -18.08 14.19
CA LYS A 343 7.84 -19.18 14.89
C LYS A 343 7.24 -18.71 16.21
N VAL A 344 8.06 -18.04 17.04
CA VAL A 344 7.60 -17.49 18.32
C VAL A 344 6.47 -16.49 18.12
N TYR A 345 6.62 -15.57 17.17
CA TYR A 345 5.60 -14.54 16.85
C TYR A 345 4.24 -15.17 16.50
N ARG A 346 4.23 -16.20 15.65
CA ARG A 346 2.99 -16.91 15.25
C ARG A 346 2.31 -17.60 16.42
N ASP A 347 3.09 -18.25 17.28
CA ASP A 347 2.57 -18.94 18.46
C ASP A 347 1.96 -17.91 19.44
N GLU A 348 2.62 -16.78 19.67
CA GLU A 348 2.15 -15.72 20.53
C GLU A 348 0.92 -15.00 19.94
N TYR A 349 0.89 -14.76 18.61
CA TYR A 349 -0.28 -14.17 17.94
C TYR A 349 -1.51 -15.10 18.02
N LYS A 350 -1.30 -16.40 17.86
CA LYS A 350 -2.34 -17.40 18.07
C LYS A 350 -2.86 -17.40 19.50
N GLN A 351 -1.95 -17.38 20.48
CA GLN A 351 -2.32 -17.31 21.90
C GLN A 351 -3.10 -16.01 22.21
N TYR A 352 -2.67 -14.88 21.67
CA TYR A 352 -3.39 -13.60 21.78
C TYR A 352 -4.82 -13.73 21.24
N TYR A 353 -5.01 -14.27 20.04
CA TYR A 353 -6.34 -14.48 19.50
C TYR A 353 -7.18 -15.42 20.38
N ASP A 354 -6.66 -16.59 20.74
CA ASP A 354 -7.38 -17.59 21.53
C ASP A 354 -7.77 -17.08 22.95
N SER A 355 -7.00 -16.12 23.50
CA SER A 355 -7.26 -15.55 24.83
C SER A 355 -8.45 -14.58 24.86
N PHE A 356 -8.78 -13.94 23.73
CA PHE A 356 -9.79 -12.88 23.70
C PHE A 356 -10.96 -13.16 22.75
N ALA A 357 -10.87 -14.19 21.89
CA ALA A 357 -11.91 -14.51 20.93
C ALA A 357 -13.18 -15.04 21.64
N ALA A 358 -14.33 -14.51 21.25
CA ALA A 358 -15.66 -14.98 21.58
C ALA A 358 -16.26 -15.78 20.41
N PRO A 359 -17.37 -16.53 20.60
CA PRO A 359 -17.98 -17.33 19.54
C PRO A 359 -18.41 -16.54 18.28
N ASP A 360 -18.68 -15.24 18.43
CA ASP A 360 -19.09 -14.30 17.38
C ASP A 360 -17.92 -13.45 16.85
N SER A 361 -16.72 -13.63 17.38
CA SER A 361 -15.54 -12.90 16.89
C SER A 361 -15.22 -13.23 15.43
N PRO A 362 -14.73 -12.27 14.64
CA PRO A 362 -14.17 -12.53 13.32
C PRO A 362 -13.12 -13.63 13.36
N LYS A 363 -12.98 -14.39 12.29
CA LYS A 363 -11.94 -15.41 12.17
C LYS A 363 -10.55 -14.81 12.33
N MET A 364 -9.65 -15.60 12.96
CA MET A 364 -8.24 -15.21 13.09
C MET A 364 -7.65 -14.84 11.73
N ARG A 365 -7.01 -13.69 11.68
CA ARG A 365 -6.27 -13.21 10.51
C ARG A 365 -4.98 -14.00 10.30
N ASP A 366 -4.31 -13.78 9.16
CA ASP A 366 -2.97 -14.34 8.92
C ASP A 366 -2.05 -14.08 10.13
N MET A 367 -1.39 -15.11 10.63
CA MET A 367 -0.53 -15.00 11.82
C MET A 367 0.81 -14.30 11.57
N ASN A 368 1.16 -14.02 10.31
CA ASN A 368 2.44 -13.41 9.99
C ASN A 368 2.47 -11.91 10.36
N PRO A 369 3.63 -11.37 10.74
CA PRO A 369 3.78 -9.95 11.02
C PRO A 369 3.63 -9.11 9.75
N THR A 370 3.11 -7.90 9.90
CA THR A 370 3.08 -6.89 8.84
C THR A 370 4.27 -5.94 8.90
N VAL A 371 5.02 -5.95 10.01
CA VAL A 371 6.24 -5.14 10.21
C VAL A 371 7.33 -6.04 10.80
N VAL A 372 8.53 -5.95 10.24
CA VAL A 372 9.74 -6.65 10.71
C VAL A 372 10.85 -5.63 10.94
N LEU A 373 11.40 -5.62 12.13
CA LEU A 373 12.45 -4.71 12.60
C LEU A 373 13.76 -5.48 12.76
N ILE A 374 14.83 -5.00 12.15
CA ILE A 374 16.15 -5.64 12.22
C ILE A 374 17.20 -4.60 12.61
N PRO A 375 17.86 -4.74 13.77
CA PRO A 375 18.97 -3.88 14.17
C PRO A 375 20.05 -3.81 13.09
N GLY A 376 20.64 -2.64 12.91
CA GLY A 376 21.67 -2.38 11.90
C GLY A 376 21.17 -2.23 10.46
N ILE A 377 19.97 -2.74 10.13
CA ILE A 377 19.41 -2.74 8.78
C ILE A 377 18.23 -1.76 8.65
N GLY A 378 17.19 -1.91 9.46
CA GLY A 378 16.00 -1.06 9.38
C GLY A 378 14.68 -1.81 9.55
N MET A 379 13.64 -1.34 8.85
CA MET A 379 12.26 -1.81 8.93
C MET A 379 11.77 -2.31 7.58
N PHE A 380 11.18 -3.50 7.58
CA PHE A 380 10.41 -4.04 6.45
C PHE A 380 8.93 -4.03 6.81
N SER A 381 8.10 -3.57 5.90
CA SER A 381 6.65 -3.53 6.07
C SER A 381 5.94 -4.20 4.90
N PHE A 382 4.78 -4.80 5.17
CA PHE A 382 4.08 -5.67 4.23
C PHE A 382 2.60 -5.32 4.14
N GLY A 383 2.04 -5.49 2.94
CA GLY A 383 0.64 -5.28 2.65
C GLY A 383 0.19 -6.07 1.41
N LYS A 384 -1.10 -6.02 1.08
CA LYS A 384 -1.66 -6.68 -0.11
C LYS A 384 -1.19 -6.04 -1.43
N ASN A 385 -0.75 -4.79 -1.37
CA ASN A 385 -0.18 -4.04 -2.48
C ASN A 385 0.88 -3.06 -1.96
N LYS A 386 1.60 -2.40 -2.88
CA LYS A 386 2.69 -1.48 -2.53
C LYS A 386 2.24 -0.31 -1.67
N THR A 387 1.10 0.28 -2.00
CA THR A 387 0.53 1.39 -1.23
C THR A 387 0.25 0.96 0.22
N GLU A 388 -0.37 -0.19 0.42
CA GLU A 388 -0.66 -0.70 1.76
C GLU A 388 0.63 -1.06 2.53
N ALA A 389 1.62 -1.67 1.86
CA ALA A 389 2.91 -1.97 2.47
C ALA A 389 3.63 -0.70 2.96
N ARG A 390 3.64 0.36 2.13
CA ARG A 390 4.20 1.67 2.49
C ARG A 390 3.45 2.29 3.67
N ILE A 391 2.12 2.33 3.60
CA ILE A 391 1.28 2.87 4.67
C ILE A 391 1.50 2.11 5.98
N THR A 392 1.63 0.78 5.95
CA THR A 392 1.96 -0.02 7.14
C THR A 392 3.28 0.43 7.77
N GLY A 393 4.30 0.71 6.95
CA GLY A 393 5.58 1.25 7.41
C GLY A 393 5.44 2.66 8.01
N GLU A 394 4.67 3.53 7.39
CA GLU A 394 4.37 4.89 7.91
C GLU A 394 3.68 4.82 9.28
N PHE A 395 2.69 3.94 9.44
CA PHE A 395 2.02 3.76 10.75
C PHE A 395 2.98 3.28 11.83
N TYR A 396 3.93 2.40 11.48
CA TYR A 396 4.91 1.99 12.51
C TYR A 396 5.95 3.08 12.78
N THR A 397 6.30 3.90 11.80
CA THR A 397 7.11 5.11 12.03
C THR A 397 6.38 6.09 12.95
N ASN A 398 5.08 6.28 12.76
CA ASN A 398 4.26 7.08 13.69
C ASN A 398 4.28 6.48 15.11
N ALA A 399 4.18 5.15 15.23
CA ALA A 399 4.31 4.48 16.54
C ALA A 399 5.69 4.72 17.20
N ILE A 400 6.76 4.74 16.41
CA ILE A 400 8.12 5.11 16.90
C ILE A 400 8.13 6.55 17.41
N HIS A 401 7.55 7.51 16.68
CA HIS A 401 7.47 8.91 17.12
C HIS A 401 6.64 9.05 18.41
N VAL A 402 5.57 8.27 18.53
CA VAL A 402 4.75 8.25 19.75
C VAL A 402 5.54 7.72 20.94
N MET A 403 6.25 6.59 20.79
CA MET A 403 7.12 6.04 21.82
C MET A 403 8.25 7.01 22.19
N GLU A 404 8.86 7.66 21.20
CA GLU A 404 9.90 8.67 21.39
C GLU A 404 9.41 9.84 22.23
N GLY A 405 8.29 10.45 21.83
CA GLY A 405 7.73 11.58 22.54
C GLY A 405 7.24 11.23 23.94
N ALA A 406 6.53 10.11 24.12
CA ALA A 406 6.04 9.66 25.42
C ALA A 406 7.21 9.37 26.40
N THR A 407 8.25 8.68 25.93
CA THR A 407 9.47 8.40 26.73
C THR A 407 10.21 9.70 27.09
N ALA A 408 10.25 10.67 26.17
CA ALA A 408 10.93 11.95 26.42
C ALA A 408 10.23 12.82 27.46
N LEU A 409 8.90 12.74 27.56
CA LEU A 409 8.09 13.55 28.47
C LEU A 409 8.32 13.25 29.97
N GLY A 410 9.07 12.24 30.34
CA GLY A 410 9.44 11.99 31.73
C GLY A 410 9.70 10.55 32.11
N THR A 411 9.75 10.32 33.41
CA THR A 411 9.80 8.99 34.01
C THR A 411 8.58 8.87 34.92
N GLY A 412 7.44 8.45 34.39
CA GLY A 412 6.18 8.43 35.11
C GLY A 412 5.94 7.13 35.88
N LYS A 413 5.47 7.24 37.11
CA LYS A 413 4.80 6.15 37.83
C LYS A 413 3.27 6.33 37.81
N ALA A 414 2.77 7.48 37.31
CA ALA A 414 1.36 7.79 37.24
C ALA A 414 0.72 7.08 36.05
N HIS A 415 -0.56 6.74 36.17
CA HIS A 415 -1.33 6.01 35.17
C HIS A 415 -2.52 6.84 34.69
N ASP A 416 -2.26 8.04 34.17
CA ASP A 416 -3.31 8.98 33.74
C ASP A 416 -4.08 8.49 32.48
N VAL A 417 -3.49 7.56 31.74
CA VAL A 417 -4.13 6.94 30.57
C VAL A 417 -5.26 5.98 30.97
N LEU A 418 -5.18 5.41 32.18
CA LEU A 418 -6.15 4.43 32.66
C LEU A 418 -7.50 5.05 33.01
N PRO A 419 -8.62 4.39 32.69
CA PRO A 419 -9.93 4.76 33.22
C PRO A 419 -9.95 4.51 34.73
N GLN A 420 -10.30 5.54 35.49
CA GLN A 420 -10.42 5.44 36.96
C GLN A 420 -11.73 4.78 37.41
N ALA A 421 -12.70 4.63 36.49
CA ALA A 421 -14.00 4.00 36.74
C ALA A 421 -14.58 3.41 35.46
N GLY A 422 -15.49 2.44 35.60
CA GLY A 422 -16.17 1.79 34.46
C GLY A 422 -15.69 0.37 34.17
N PRO A 423 -16.25 -0.30 33.14
CA PRO A 423 -15.88 -1.67 32.78
C PRO A 423 -14.41 -1.83 32.41
N ALA A 424 -13.82 -0.83 31.76
CA ALA A 424 -12.41 -0.83 31.39
C ALA A 424 -11.45 -0.69 32.59
N ALA A 425 -11.90 -0.18 33.71
CA ALA A 425 -11.12 -0.13 34.97
C ALA A 425 -10.90 -1.51 35.61
N LYS A 426 -11.64 -2.53 35.15
CA LYS A 426 -11.56 -3.91 35.65
C LYS A 426 -10.71 -4.81 34.74
N THR A 427 -10.20 -4.28 33.63
CA THR A 427 -9.39 -5.02 32.66
C THR A 427 -7.90 -4.96 33.01
N GLU A 428 -7.09 -5.80 32.35
CA GLU A 428 -5.67 -5.96 32.53
C GLU A 428 -4.90 -4.65 32.76
N ALA A 429 -3.84 -4.72 33.57
CA ALA A 429 -2.96 -3.59 33.77
C ALA A 429 -2.33 -3.15 32.45
N PHE A 430 -2.41 -1.86 32.13
CA PHE A 430 -1.70 -1.26 31.01
C PHE A 430 -0.19 -1.42 31.24
N ALA A 431 0.52 -1.93 30.25
CA ALA A 431 1.96 -2.05 30.34
C ALA A 431 2.62 -0.69 30.14
N VAL A 432 3.45 -0.30 31.09
CA VAL A 432 4.22 0.96 31.05
C VAL A 432 5.69 0.64 30.98
N HIS A 433 6.38 1.28 30.03
CA HIS A 433 7.84 1.22 29.98
C HIS A 433 8.39 2.64 29.86
N GLU A 434 9.24 3.01 30.81
CA GLU A 434 9.85 4.33 31.00
C GLU A 434 8.87 5.52 31.04
N ASN A 435 7.83 5.62 30.56
CA ASN A 435 6.73 6.59 30.53
C ASN A 435 5.74 6.30 29.37
N TYR A 436 6.12 5.45 28.42
CA TYR A 436 5.24 5.03 27.34
C TYR A 436 4.24 3.99 27.85
N VAL A 437 2.97 4.22 27.53
CA VAL A 437 1.84 3.34 27.89
C VAL A 437 1.27 2.73 26.62
N ALA A 438 1.38 1.41 26.48
CA ALA A 438 0.71 0.67 25.42
C ALA A 438 -0.72 0.29 25.85
N LEU A 439 -1.63 0.19 24.90
CA LEU A 439 -2.96 -0.36 25.16
C LEU A 439 -2.86 -1.86 25.51
N PRO A 440 -3.69 -2.36 26.45
CA PRO A 440 -3.63 -3.77 26.83
C PRO A 440 -4.09 -4.67 25.69
N PRO A 441 -3.65 -5.95 25.64
CA PRO A 441 -4.02 -6.90 24.61
C PRO A 441 -5.53 -7.07 24.43
N SER A 442 -6.32 -7.01 25.51
CA SER A 442 -7.78 -7.07 25.42
C SER A 442 -8.40 -5.90 24.64
N GLU A 443 -7.91 -4.67 24.83
CA GLU A 443 -8.38 -3.50 24.08
C GLU A 443 -7.86 -3.53 22.64
N ALA A 444 -6.60 -3.95 22.43
CA ALA A 444 -6.04 -4.17 21.10
C ALA A 444 -6.88 -5.17 20.30
N PHE A 445 -7.30 -6.29 20.93
CA PHE A 445 -8.15 -7.29 20.30
C PHE A 445 -9.51 -6.72 19.88
N ARG A 446 -10.15 -5.97 20.78
CA ARG A 446 -11.45 -5.32 20.50
C ARG A 446 -11.40 -4.33 19.33
N ILE A 447 -10.23 -3.78 19.02
CA ILE A 447 -10.01 -2.91 17.87
C ILE A 447 -9.65 -3.74 16.64
N GLU A 448 -8.65 -4.61 16.73
CA GLU A 448 -8.15 -5.40 15.61
C GLU A 448 -9.22 -6.34 15.03
N TYR A 449 -10.04 -6.96 15.91
CA TYR A 449 -11.09 -7.90 15.55
C TYR A 449 -12.50 -7.31 15.69
N TRP A 450 -12.60 -6.00 15.58
CA TRP A 450 -13.92 -5.36 15.63
C TRP A 450 -14.75 -5.71 14.41
N GLN A 451 -16.02 -6.08 14.64
CA GLN A 451 -16.96 -6.48 13.56
C GLN A 451 -17.17 -5.37 12.52
N LEU A 452 -17.09 -4.10 12.95
CA LEU A 452 -17.22 -2.95 12.05
C LEU A 452 -16.02 -2.81 11.11
N GLU A 453 -14.81 -3.08 11.59
CA GLU A 453 -13.62 -3.10 10.74
C GLU A 453 -13.67 -4.28 9.75
N GLU A 454 -14.14 -5.44 10.22
CA GLU A 454 -14.36 -6.60 9.36
C GLU A 454 -15.42 -6.32 8.28
N ALA A 455 -16.47 -5.58 8.59
CA ALA A 455 -17.48 -5.16 7.61
C ALA A 455 -16.89 -4.25 6.52
N LYS A 456 -15.91 -3.39 6.86
CA LYS A 456 -15.17 -2.59 5.87
C LYS A 456 -14.36 -3.48 4.92
N ILE A 457 -13.67 -4.49 5.46
CA ILE A 457 -12.89 -5.44 4.67
C ILE A 457 -13.79 -6.23 3.71
N ARG A 458 -14.93 -6.72 4.18
CA ARG A 458 -15.90 -7.49 3.37
C ARG A 458 -16.54 -6.67 2.25
N ARG A 459 -16.66 -5.35 2.40
CA ARG A 459 -17.21 -4.45 1.37
C ARG A 459 -16.21 -4.13 0.25
N GLN A 460 -14.93 -4.48 0.42
CA GLN A 460 -13.95 -4.28 -0.65
C GLN A 460 -14.25 -5.21 -1.82
N PRO A 461 -14.03 -4.76 -3.07
CA PRO A 461 -14.18 -5.65 -4.22
C PRO A 461 -13.24 -6.85 -4.07
N PRO A 462 -13.65 -8.03 -4.61
CA PRO A 462 -12.80 -9.22 -4.56
C PRO A 462 -11.47 -8.96 -5.25
N GLU A 463 -10.42 -9.59 -4.73
CA GLU A 463 -9.10 -9.53 -5.35
C GLU A 463 -9.14 -10.13 -6.75
N LYS A 464 -8.41 -9.50 -7.67
CA LYS A 464 -8.28 -9.97 -9.04
C LYS A 464 -7.27 -11.12 -9.11
N GLU A 465 -7.25 -11.82 -10.24
CA GLU A 465 -6.46 -13.03 -10.50
C GLU A 465 -4.96 -12.89 -10.19
N LEU A 466 -4.35 -11.75 -10.54
CA LEU A 466 -2.93 -11.46 -10.32
C LEU A 466 -2.66 -10.51 -9.15
N SER A 467 -3.66 -10.25 -8.31
CA SER A 467 -3.45 -9.46 -7.09
C SER A 467 -2.31 -10.05 -6.24
N ARG A 468 -1.56 -9.16 -5.57
CA ARG A 468 -0.41 -9.53 -4.71
C ARG A 468 0.78 -10.15 -5.44
N ARG A 469 0.82 -10.11 -6.78
CA ARG A 469 1.92 -10.64 -7.59
C ARG A 469 2.72 -9.52 -8.23
N VAL A 470 4.03 -9.73 -8.32
CA VAL A 470 4.96 -8.86 -9.04
C VAL A 470 5.28 -9.52 -10.37
N VAL A 471 4.88 -8.86 -11.46
CA VAL A 471 5.02 -9.33 -12.84
C VAL A 471 6.04 -8.47 -13.58
N VAL A 472 7.16 -9.05 -13.95
CA VAL A 472 8.20 -8.39 -14.74
C VAL A 472 8.01 -8.74 -16.22
N VAL A 473 7.75 -7.71 -17.04
CA VAL A 473 7.57 -7.84 -18.49
C VAL A 473 8.77 -7.26 -19.21
N VAL A 474 9.66 -8.13 -19.68
CA VAL A 474 10.85 -7.77 -20.46
C VAL A 474 10.45 -7.61 -21.93
N GLY A 475 10.88 -6.50 -22.55
CA GLY A 475 10.36 -6.05 -23.84
C GLY A 475 8.98 -5.40 -23.72
N GLY A 476 8.70 -4.83 -22.53
CA GLY A 476 7.38 -4.30 -22.16
C GLY A 476 7.03 -2.95 -22.77
N GLY A 477 7.96 -2.30 -23.46
CA GLY A 477 7.74 -0.95 -24.00
C GLY A 477 6.85 -0.90 -25.24
N ASN A 478 6.67 -2.01 -25.97
CA ASN A 478 5.96 -2.03 -27.24
C ASN A 478 5.24 -3.37 -27.51
N GLY A 479 4.28 -3.35 -28.42
CA GLY A 479 3.65 -4.52 -29.03
C GLY A 479 3.09 -5.51 -28.02
N VAL A 480 3.49 -6.79 -28.11
CA VAL A 480 3.01 -7.86 -27.22
C VAL A 480 3.35 -7.57 -25.75
N GLY A 481 4.54 -7.03 -25.48
CA GLY A 481 4.96 -6.69 -24.12
C GLY A 481 4.13 -5.56 -23.52
N GLU A 482 3.88 -4.47 -24.27
CA GLU A 482 3.01 -3.36 -23.87
C GLU A 482 1.59 -3.85 -23.54
N ALA A 483 0.99 -4.65 -24.45
CA ALA A 483 -0.33 -5.24 -24.24
C ALA A 483 -0.36 -6.16 -23.00
N THR A 484 0.70 -6.96 -22.79
CA THR A 484 0.84 -7.82 -21.61
C THR A 484 0.93 -7.03 -20.31
N ALA A 485 1.73 -5.98 -20.29
CA ALA A 485 1.89 -5.12 -19.12
C ALA A 485 0.56 -4.46 -18.73
N ARG A 486 -0.17 -3.92 -19.70
CA ARG A 486 -1.48 -3.32 -19.50
C ARG A 486 -2.51 -4.33 -18.97
N GLN A 487 -2.65 -5.48 -19.62
CA GLN A 487 -3.60 -6.53 -19.19
C GLN A 487 -3.22 -7.13 -17.82
N ALA A 488 -1.92 -7.23 -17.49
CA ALA A 488 -1.48 -7.65 -16.14
C ALA A 488 -1.94 -6.65 -15.08
N ALA A 489 -1.84 -5.34 -15.34
CA ALA A 489 -2.36 -4.29 -14.47
C ALA A 489 -3.89 -4.37 -14.30
N GLU A 490 -4.63 -4.62 -15.38
CA GLU A 490 -6.08 -4.85 -15.34
C GLU A 490 -6.47 -6.03 -14.44
N ARG A 491 -5.61 -7.07 -14.37
CA ARG A 491 -5.78 -8.26 -13.52
C ARG A 491 -5.21 -8.08 -12.10
N GLY A 492 -4.77 -6.88 -11.75
CA GLY A 492 -4.38 -6.50 -10.38
C GLY A 492 -2.93 -6.76 -10.01
N ALA A 493 -2.06 -7.05 -10.98
CA ALA A 493 -0.64 -7.23 -10.75
C ALA A 493 0.08 -5.92 -10.38
N HIS A 494 1.22 -6.04 -9.68
CA HIS A 494 2.26 -5.03 -9.67
C HIS A 494 3.15 -5.26 -10.88
N VAL A 495 3.18 -4.30 -11.80
CA VAL A 495 3.80 -4.48 -13.11
C VAL A 495 5.14 -3.76 -13.20
N VAL A 496 6.16 -4.49 -13.56
CA VAL A 496 7.48 -3.93 -13.91
C VAL A 496 7.65 -4.00 -15.42
N VAL A 497 7.67 -2.84 -16.05
CA VAL A 497 7.92 -2.70 -17.48
C VAL A 497 9.42 -2.56 -17.68
N ALA A 498 10.05 -3.66 -18.13
CA ALA A 498 11.49 -3.71 -18.34
C ALA A 498 11.78 -3.65 -19.85
N ASP A 499 12.49 -2.62 -20.30
CA ASP A 499 12.86 -2.46 -21.71
C ASP A 499 14.22 -1.77 -21.84
N ARG A 500 14.89 -2.00 -22.96
CA ARG A 500 16.09 -1.26 -23.34
C ARG A 500 15.76 0.19 -23.72
N ASP A 501 14.59 0.39 -24.32
CA ASP A 501 14.03 1.72 -24.59
C ASP A 501 13.32 2.25 -23.35
N ALA A 502 14.04 3.07 -22.57
CA ALA A 502 13.54 3.63 -21.32
C ALA A 502 12.31 4.52 -21.52
N GLU A 503 12.18 5.22 -22.63
CA GLU A 503 11.02 6.10 -22.88
C GLU A 503 9.78 5.29 -23.23
N ALA A 504 9.93 4.25 -24.04
CA ALA A 504 8.84 3.31 -24.29
C ALA A 504 8.38 2.60 -23.01
N ALA A 505 9.33 2.17 -22.15
CA ALA A 505 9.01 1.58 -20.85
C ALA A 505 8.24 2.56 -19.96
N LYS A 506 8.65 3.81 -19.85
CA LYS A 506 7.96 4.85 -19.08
C LYS A 506 6.55 5.10 -19.57
N LYS A 507 6.34 5.15 -20.91
CA LYS A 507 5.02 5.33 -21.52
C LYS A 507 4.07 4.21 -21.10
N THR A 508 4.47 2.96 -21.30
CA THR A 508 3.67 1.78 -20.92
C THR A 508 3.41 1.75 -19.40
N THR A 509 4.41 2.09 -18.59
CA THR A 509 4.26 2.20 -17.14
C THR A 509 3.20 3.22 -16.75
N ALA A 510 3.19 4.40 -17.39
CA ALA A 510 2.19 5.43 -17.10
C ALA A 510 0.75 4.96 -17.41
N GLU A 511 0.57 4.13 -18.44
CA GLU A 511 -0.72 3.50 -18.75
C GLU A 511 -1.10 2.46 -17.68
N ALA A 512 -0.19 1.60 -17.29
CA ALA A 512 -0.40 0.63 -16.22
C ALA A 512 -0.74 1.31 -14.87
N GLN A 513 -0.08 2.44 -14.57
CA GLN A 513 -0.36 3.26 -13.37
C GLN A 513 -1.76 3.87 -13.37
N LYS A 514 -2.28 4.28 -14.53
CA LYS A 514 -3.67 4.76 -14.65
C LYS A 514 -4.69 3.67 -14.33
N ILE A 515 -4.37 2.42 -14.64
CA ILE A 515 -5.24 1.25 -14.44
C ILE A 515 -5.18 0.78 -12.98
N ALA A 516 -3.99 0.58 -12.43
CA ALA A 516 -3.78 -0.12 -11.16
C ALA A 516 -3.34 0.79 -10.00
N GLY A 517 -3.05 2.06 -10.27
CA GLY A 517 -2.54 3.03 -9.29
C GLY A 517 -1.04 3.30 -9.44
N LYS A 518 -0.62 4.47 -8.99
CA LYS A 518 0.73 5.00 -9.19
C LYS A 518 1.84 4.07 -8.69
N GLU A 519 1.65 3.42 -7.57
CA GLU A 519 2.66 2.55 -6.94
C GLU A 519 2.58 1.09 -7.44
N ALA A 520 1.57 0.77 -8.25
CA ALA A 520 1.37 -0.58 -8.79
C ALA A 520 2.17 -0.85 -10.08
N ALA A 521 2.88 0.13 -10.63
CA ALA A 521 3.74 -0.10 -11.78
C ALA A 521 5.00 0.76 -11.73
N MET A 522 6.11 0.21 -12.25
CA MET A 522 7.40 0.88 -12.41
C MET A 522 8.05 0.53 -13.75
N ALA A 523 8.91 1.42 -14.25
CA ALA A 523 9.76 1.19 -15.41
C ALA A 523 11.17 0.86 -14.95
N VAL A 524 11.82 -0.10 -15.60
CA VAL A 524 13.22 -0.45 -15.39
C VAL A 524 13.93 -0.53 -16.74
N SER A 525 15.11 0.09 -16.85
CA SER A 525 15.94 -0.06 -18.04
C SER A 525 16.76 -1.35 -17.94
N ILE A 526 16.78 -2.16 -19.02
CA ILE A 526 17.45 -3.46 -19.02
C ILE A 526 18.04 -3.78 -20.40
N ASP A 527 19.32 -4.09 -20.46
CA ASP A 527 19.90 -4.81 -21.63
C ASP A 527 20.07 -6.28 -21.27
N ILE A 528 19.25 -7.14 -21.86
CA ILE A 528 19.24 -8.59 -21.58
C ILE A 528 20.49 -9.33 -22.08
N ARG A 529 21.35 -8.67 -22.82
CA ARG A 529 22.66 -9.21 -23.24
C ARG A 529 23.70 -9.08 -22.10
N ASP A 530 23.50 -8.14 -21.20
CA ASP A 530 24.38 -7.88 -20.07
C ASP A 530 23.80 -8.46 -18.78
N ARG A 531 24.52 -9.42 -18.20
CA ARG A 531 24.11 -10.12 -16.98
C ARG A 531 24.07 -9.19 -15.77
N GLU A 532 24.98 -8.22 -15.70
CA GLU A 532 24.99 -7.24 -14.60
C GLU A 532 23.80 -6.29 -14.69
N ALA A 533 23.46 -5.81 -15.89
CA ALA A 533 22.24 -5.02 -16.09
C ALA A 533 20.96 -5.79 -15.70
N ILE A 534 20.91 -7.11 -15.92
CA ILE A 534 19.81 -7.95 -15.44
C ILE A 534 19.77 -7.98 -13.91
N ARG A 535 20.90 -8.17 -13.24
CA ARG A 535 20.98 -8.18 -11.77
C ARG A 535 20.55 -6.86 -11.17
N GLU A 536 21.06 -5.76 -11.69
CA GLU A 536 20.70 -4.42 -11.21
C GLU A 536 19.20 -4.16 -11.38
N ALA A 537 18.63 -4.50 -12.54
CA ALA A 537 17.20 -4.39 -12.78
C ALA A 537 16.38 -5.21 -11.77
N PHE A 538 16.77 -6.46 -11.50
CA PHE A 538 16.08 -7.30 -10.53
C PHE A 538 16.26 -6.81 -9.08
N ARG A 539 17.43 -6.27 -8.72
CA ARG A 539 17.68 -5.64 -7.42
C ARG A 539 16.78 -4.42 -7.21
N GLU A 540 16.54 -3.62 -8.26
CA GLU A 540 15.61 -2.49 -8.19
C GLU A 540 14.15 -2.95 -7.95
N VAL A 541 13.73 -4.03 -8.60
CA VAL A 541 12.42 -4.65 -8.37
C VAL A 541 12.28 -5.16 -6.92
N ILE A 542 13.31 -5.86 -6.42
CA ILE A 542 13.34 -6.35 -5.03
C ILE A 542 13.30 -5.18 -4.05
N ALA A 543 14.10 -4.14 -4.25
CA ALA A 543 14.10 -2.94 -3.40
C ALA A 543 12.71 -2.28 -3.34
N THR A 544 11.95 -2.34 -4.45
CA THR A 544 10.64 -1.72 -4.54
C THR A 544 9.53 -2.58 -3.97
N TYR A 545 9.47 -3.88 -4.30
CA TYR A 545 8.33 -4.75 -3.98
C TYR A 545 8.66 -5.91 -3.03
N GLY A 546 9.93 -6.10 -2.70
CA GLY A 546 10.41 -7.18 -1.84
C GLY A 546 10.68 -8.50 -2.57
N GLY A 547 10.48 -8.57 -3.87
CA GLY A 547 10.73 -9.76 -4.68
C GLY A 547 9.97 -9.76 -6.00
N MET A 548 9.94 -10.92 -6.67
CA MET A 548 9.28 -11.13 -7.97
C MET A 548 8.54 -12.45 -7.99
N ASP A 549 7.46 -12.55 -8.78
CA ASP A 549 6.65 -13.77 -8.87
C ASP A 549 6.57 -14.33 -10.28
N ILE A 550 6.52 -13.46 -11.28
CA ILE A 550 6.30 -13.81 -12.67
C ILE A 550 7.28 -13.05 -13.55
N LEU A 551 7.97 -13.77 -14.43
CA LEU A 551 8.80 -13.19 -15.48
C LEU A 551 8.20 -13.52 -16.85
N ILE A 552 8.00 -12.50 -17.65
CA ILE A 552 7.53 -12.62 -19.02
C ILE A 552 8.57 -12.00 -19.94
N ASN A 553 9.10 -12.76 -20.90
CA ASN A 553 10.02 -12.21 -21.89
C ASN A 553 9.44 -12.19 -23.29
N THR A 554 9.20 -10.99 -23.79
CA THR A 554 8.74 -10.73 -25.17
C THR A 554 9.83 -10.11 -26.03
N ALA A 555 10.98 -9.76 -25.46
CA ALA A 555 12.08 -9.14 -26.18
C ALA A 555 12.70 -10.14 -27.18
N ALA A 556 12.80 -9.71 -28.42
CA ALA A 556 13.44 -10.47 -29.49
C ALA A 556 13.83 -9.55 -30.66
N ILE A 557 14.73 -10.03 -31.50
CA ILE A 557 15.05 -9.38 -32.76
C ILE A 557 14.77 -10.33 -33.95
N PHE A 558 14.43 -9.73 -35.07
CA PHE A 558 14.27 -10.39 -36.35
C PHE A 558 15.06 -9.61 -37.42
N PRO A 559 16.37 -9.91 -37.61
CA PRO A 559 17.18 -9.18 -38.56
C PRO A 559 16.67 -9.37 -39.96
N SER A 560 16.68 -8.32 -40.78
CA SER A 560 16.34 -8.36 -42.17
C SER A 560 17.55 -8.81 -42.98
N SER A 561 17.31 -9.72 -43.95
CA SER A 561 18.31 -10.12 -44.93
C SER A 561 17.73 -9.91 -46.32
N PRO A 562 17.90 -8.71 -46.91
CA PRO A 562 17.33 -8.40 -48.25
C PRO A 562 17.75 -9.38 -49.34
N ASP A 563 18.99 -9.84 -49.27
CA ASP A 563 19.60 -10.72 -50.27
C ASP A 563 19.44 -12.21 -49.93
N GLY A 564 18.71 -12.54 -48.87
CA GLY A 564 18.56 -13.90 -48.37
C GLY A 564 19.83 -14.51 -47.79
N VAL A 565 20.85 -13.69 -47.47
CA VAL A 565 22.13 -14.12 -46.86
C VAL A 565 22.23 -13.51 -45.44
N ILE A 566 22.31 -14.36 -44.43
CA ILE A 566 22.48 -13.93 -43.05
C ILE A 566 24.00 -13.91 -42.74
N GLN A 567 24.46 -12.76 -42.33
CA GLN A 567 25.87 -12.57 -41.92
C GLN A 567 26.14 -13.22 -40.55
N ASP A 568 27.36 -13.71 -40.32
CA ASP A 568 27.75 -14.33 -39.02
C ASP A 568 27.47 -13.43 -37.82
N GLY A 569 27.71 -12.12 -37.93
CA GLY A 569 27.40 -11.16 -36.86
C GLY A 569 25.87 -11.05 -36.57
N GLN A 570 25.04 -11.12 -37.60
CA GLN A 570 23.57 -11.14 -37.42
C GLN A 570 23.11 -12.44 -36.79
N TRP A 571 23.71 -13.59 -37.22
CA TRP A 571 23.47 -14.88 -36.63
C TRP A 571 23.79 -14.90 -35.12
N GLY A 572 25.02 -14.50 -34.77
CA GLY A 572 25.46 -14.45 -33.36
C GLY A 572 24.61 -13.54 -32.50
N THR A 573 24.29 -12.33 -32.96
CA THR A 573 23.45 -11.38 -32.25
C THR A 573 22.01 -11.92 -32.06
N THR A 574 21.46 -12.60 -33.09
CA THR A 574 20.12 -13.20 -32.99
C THR A 574 20.07 -14.29 -31.91
N LEU A 575 21.06 -15.18 -31.87
CA LEU A 575 21.14 -16.22 -30.86
C LEU A 575 21.38 -15.62 -29.46
N ASP A 576 22.22 -14.62 -29.34
CA ASP A 576 22.51 -13.98 -28.05
C ASP A 576 21.25 -13.36 -27.45
N ILE A 577 20.47 -12.58 -28.22
CA ILE A 577 19.26 -11.90 -27.75
C ILE A 577 18.10 -12.88 -27.63
N ASN A 578 17.85 -13.72 -28.65
CA ASN A 578 16.63 -14.53 -28.67
C ASN A 578 16.73 -15.81 -27.81
N VAL A 579 17.92 -16.34 -27.57
CA VAL A 579 18.15 -17.60 -26.86
C VAL A 579 18.94 -17.38 -25.56
N THR A 580 20.17 -16.90 -25.64
CA THR A 580 21.06 -16.82 -24.50
C THR A 580 20.53 -15.89 -23.41
N ALA A 581 19.91 -14.76 -23.82
CA ALA A 581 19.32 -13.83 -22.87
C ALA A 581 18.13 -14.43 -22.10
N ASN A 582 17.33 -15.32 -22.69
CA ASN A 582 16.29 -16.06 -21.97
C ASN A 582 16.87 -16.94 -20.85
N HIS A 583 17.98 -17.61 -21.14
CA HIS A 583 18.69 -18.38 -20.12
C HIS A 583 19.25 -17.46 -19.02
N ARG A 584 19.93 -16.35 -19.37
CA ARG A 584 20.46 -15.38 -18.40
C ARG A 584 19.37 -14.84 -17.46
N LEU A 585 18.23 -14.44 -18.01
CA LEU A 585 17.07 -13.98 -17.24
C LEU A 585 16.56 -15.03 -16.27
N ALA A 586 16.42 -16.28 -16.72
CA ALA A 586 15.97 -17.38 -15.86
C ALA A 586 17.00 -17.71 -14.77
N ASP A 587 18.29 -17.71 -15.11
CA ASP A 587 19.41 -18.01 -14.20
C ASP A 587 19.55 -16.96 -13.08
N GLU A 588 19.42 -15.66 -13.41
CA GLU A 588 19.45 -14.58 -12.41
C GLU A 588 18.15 -14.52 -11.56
N LEU A 589 17.01 -14.97 -12.08
CA LEU A 589 15.76 -15.02 -11.36
C LEU A 589 15.69 -16.22 -10.39
N ALA A 590 16.27 -17.36 -10.76
CA ALA A 590 16.14 -18.61 -10.01
C ALA A 590 16.55 -18.52 -8.53
N PRO A 591 17.66 -17.86 -8.15
CA PRO A 591 18.02 -17.67 -6.74
C PRO A 591 16.96 -16.89 -5.96
N ILE A 592 16.39 -15.84 -6.56
CA ILE A 592 15.37 -14.98 -5.94
C ILE A 592 14.11 -15.79 -5.63
N LEU A 593 13.63 -16.58 -6.58
CA LEU A 593 12.46 -17.44 -6.41
C LEU A 593 12.69 -18.56 -5.37
N ARG A 594 13.91 -19.11 -5.30
CA ARG A 594 14.29 -20.09 -4.27
C ARG A 594 14.29 -19.48 -2.87
N GLU A 595 14.85 -18.28 -2.71
CA GLU A 595 14.84 -17.57 -1.43
C GLU A 595 13.41 -17.27 -0.95
N GLN A 596 12.55 -16.81 -1.85
CA GLN A 596 11.13 -16.58 -1.56
C GLN A 596 10.39 -17.87 -1.20
N ASN A 597 10.78 -18.99 -1.82
CA ASN A 597 10.08 -20.27 -1.69
C ASN A 597 8.56 -20.19 -1.98
N LEU A 598 8.16 -19.26 -2.85
CA LEU A 598 6.80 -19.09 -3.34
C LEU A 598 6.67 -19.65 -4.76
N ASP A 599 5.44 -19.99 -5.16
CA ASP A 599 5.18 -20.44 -6.53
C ASP A 599 5.44 -19.32 -7.52
N GLY A 600 6.22 -19.61 -8.57
CA GLY A 600 6.59 -18.66 -9.62
C GLY A 600 6.17 -19.12 -11.02
N SER A 601 6.25 -18.21 -11.99
CA SER A 601 6.01 -18.54 -13.41
C SER A 601 6.96 -17.76 -14.32
N ILE A 602 7.46 -18.43 -15.35
CA ILE A 602 8.21 -17.84 -16.45
C ILE A 602 7.46 -18.11 -17.75
N VAL A 603 7.23 -17.08 -18.57
CA VAL A 603 6.62 -17.22 -19.89
C VAL A 603 7.54 -16.63 -20.97
N LEU A 604 7.98 -17.48 -21.88
CA LEU A 604 8.87 -17.12 -22.99
C LEU A 604 8.11 -17.01 -24.31
N THR A 605 8.62 -16.19 -25.21
CA THR A 605 8.00 -15.99 -26.54
C THR A 605 8.80 -16.70 -27.62
N SER A 606 8.28 -17.83 -28.11
CA SER A 606 8.74 -18.52 -29.30
C SER A 606 8.12 -17.91 -30.58
N SER A 607 7.83 -18.68 -31.60
CA SER A 607 7.16 -18.29 -32.84
C SER A 607 6.68 -19.50 -33.60
N ALA A 608 5.68 -19.37 -34.45
CA ALA A 608 5.34 -20.37 -35.46
C ALA A 608 6.53 -20.68 -36.39
N ASN A 609 7.45 -19.75 -36.55
CA ASN A 609 8.70 -19.95 -37.29
C ASN A 609 9.64 -21.01 -36.68
N ALA A 610 9.42 -21.40 -35.43
CA ALA A 610 10.17 -22.51 -34.82
C ALA A 610 9.93 -23.86 -35.57
N VAL A 611 8.83 -23.98 -36.28
CA VAL A 611 8.43 -25.19 -37.02
C VAL A 611 8.12 -24.91 -38.50
N VAL A 612 7.91 -23.67 -38.90
CA VAL A 612 7.64 -23.23 -40.28
C VAL A 612 8.85 -22.46 -40.81
N PRO A 613 9.82 -23.13 -41.46
CA PRO A 613 11.03 -22.46 -41.91
C PRO A 613 10.75 -21.52 -43.10
N LYS A 614 11.52 -20.42 -43.15
CA LYS A 614 11.44 -19.47 -44.26
C LYS A 614 12.86 -19.11 -44.75
N ARG A 615 13.01 -19.02 -46.07
CA ARG A 615 14.26 -18.57 -46.68
C ARG A 615 14.57 -17.12 -46.24
N GLY A 616 15.81 -16.90 -45.81
CA GLY A 616 16.31 -15.58 -45.38
C GLY A 616 15.90 -15.21 -43.96
N SER A 617 15.44 -16.16 -43.12
CA SER A 617 15.14 -15.98 -41.71
C SER A 617 15.75 -17.08 -40.84
N GLU A 618 16.74 -17.81 -41.37
CA GLU A 618 17.32 -19.02 -40.75
C GLU A 618 17.78 -18.77 -39.32
N ALA A 619 18.48 -17.65 -39.03
CA ALA A 619 18.93 -17.32 -37.67
C ALA A 619 17.76 -17.12 -36.70
N TYR A 620 16.70 -16.45 -37.15
CA TYR A 620 15.49 -16.26 -36.34
C TYR A 620 14.76 -17.56 -36.10
N ASP A 621 14.51 -18.34 -37.17
CA ASP A 621 13.75 -19.59 -37.12
C ASP A 621 14.45 -20.59 -36.17
N VAL A 622 15.77 -20.77 -36.31
CA VAL A 622 16.56 -21.62 -35.44
C VAL A 622 16.56 -21.09 -34.01
N SER A 623 16.66 -19.78 -33.81
CA SER A 623 16.60 -19.20 -32.45
C SER A 623 15.26 -19.49 -31.75
N LYS A 624 14.14 -19.42 -32.47
CA LYS A 624 12.80 -19.70 -31.93
C LYS A 624 12.56 -21.19 -31.67
N ALA A 625 13.13 -22.08 -32.51
CA ALA A 625 13.16 -23.53 -32.25
C ALA A 625 13.94 -23.83 -30.96
N ALA A 626 15.10 -23.18 -30.76
CA ALA A 626 15.88 -23.28 -29.53
C ALA A 626 15.12 -22.80 -28.29
N VAL A 627 14.40 -21.65 -28.36
CA VAL A 627 13.54 -21.18 -27.27
C VAL A 627 12.44 -22.19 -26.93
N SER A 628 11.84 -22.84 -27.94
CA SER A 628 10.82 -23.88 -27.72
C SER A 628 11.37 -25.06 -26.93
N HIS A 629 12.63 -25.43 -27.16
CA HIS A 629 13.30 -26.46 -26.36
C HIS A 629 13.70 -25.96 -24.98
N LEU A 630 14.23 -24.74 -24.88
CA LEU A 630 14.64 -24.11 -23.63
C LEU A 630 13.50 -24.03 -22.60
N VAL A 631 12.25 -23.82 -23.05
CA VAL A 631 11.06 -23.87 -22.18
C VAL A 631 10.99 -25.20 -21.43
N ARG A 632 11.27 -26.31 -22.07
CA ARG A 632 11.24 -27.66 -21.44
C ARG A 632 12.40 -27.85 -20.46
N GLU A 633 13.60 -27.45 -20.85
CA GLU A 633 14.80 -27.54 -20.00
C GLU A 633 14.64 -26.70 -18.70
N LEU A 634 14.16 -25.47 -18.82
CA LEU A 634 13.91 -24.61 -17.67
C LEU A 634 12.76 -25.13 -16.81
N ALA A 635 11.72 -25.71 -17.41
CA ALA A 635 10.62 -26.32 -16.66
C ALA A 635 11.11 -27.48 -15.77
N ILE A 636 12.03 -28.30 -16.28
CA ILE A 636 12.65 -29.39 -15.50
C ILE A 636 13.55 -28.83 -14.39
N SER A 637 14.39 -27.85 -14.70
CA SER A 637 15.40 -27.34 -13.76
C SER A 637 14.83 -26.51 -12.63
N LEU A 638 13.65 -25.86 -12.82
CA LEU A 638 13.04 -24.95 -11.85
C LEU A 638 11.84 -25.56 -11.10
N ALA A 639 11.42 -26.78 -11.48
CA ALA A 639 10.36 -27.49 -10.77
C ALA A 639 10.77 -27.81 -9.31
N PRO A 640 9.79 -28.03 -8.40
CA PRO A 640 8.34 -27.95 -8.59
C PRO A 640 7.75 -26.55 -8.39
N LYS A 641 8.52 -25.57 -7.90
CA LYS A 641 8.02 -24.25 -7.48
C LYS A 641 7.77 -23.29 -8.64
N VAL A 642 8.51 -23.43 -9.74
CA VAL A 642 8.43 -22.51 -10.86
C VAL A 642 7.96 -23.23 -12.11
N ARG A 643 6.87 -22.75 -12.70
CA ARG A 643 6.38 -23.21 -13.98
C ARG A 643 7.04 -22.41 -15.09
N VAL A 644 7.46 -23.09 -16.15
CA VAL A 644 8.01 -22.43 -17.34
C VAL A 644 7.22 -22.87 -18.57
N ASN A 645 6.63 -21.92 -19.24
CA ASN A 645 5.84 -22.14 -20.44
C ASN A 645 6.19 -21.09 -21.51
N GLY A 646 5.56 -21.19 -22.66
CA GLY A 646 5.73 -20.18 -23.69
C GLY A 646 4.54 -20.05 -24.61
N ILE A 647 4.56 -19.03 -25.45
CA ILE A 647 3.65 -18.88 -26.57
C ILE A 647 4.39 -19.01 -27.90
N SER A 648 3.68 -19.42 -28.92
CA SER A 648 4.18 -19.54 -30.29
C SER A 648 3.29 -18.74 -31.25
N PRO A 649 3.47 -17.39 -31.32
CA PRO A 649 2.67 -16.56 -32.21
C PRO A 649 3.03 -16.80 -33.68
N ALA A 650 2.04 -16.64 -34.58
CA ALA A 650 2.31 -16.38 -35.96
C ALA A 650 2.64 -14.90 -36.21
N THR A 651 2.27 -14.32 -37.35
CA THR A 651 2.70 -12.96 -37.69
C THR A 651 1.83 -11.91 -36.98
N VAL A 652 2.41 -11.23 -35.94
CA VAL A 652 1.81 -10.08 -35.24
C VAL A 652 2.41 -8.81 -35.86
N VAL A 653 1.62 -8.06 -36.60
CA VAL A 653 2.08 -6.86 -37.33
C VAL A 653 1.80 -5.58 -36.55
N LYS A 654 0.60 -5.46 -35.99
CA LYS A 654 0.12 -4.28 -35.25
C LYS A 654 0.98 -4.02 -34.02
N GLY A 655 1.34 -2.76 -33.79
CA GLY A 655 2.13 -2.34 -32.63
C GLY A 655 3.58 -2.90 -32.58
N SER A 656 4.00 -3.72 -33.52
CA SER A 656 5.32 -4.37 -33.52
C SER A 656 6.40 -3.48 -34.11
N THR A 657 7.50 -3.29 -33.38
CA THR A 657 8.70 -2.61 -33.87
C THR A 657 9.47 -3.43 -34.92
N MET A 658 9.16 -4.72 -35.04
CA MET A 658 9.72 -5.59 -36.07
C MET A 658 9.20 -5.29 -37.48
N PHE A 659 8.13 -4.50 -37.60
CA PHE A 659 7.51 -4.08 -38.86
C PHE A 659 7.55 -2.55 -39.01
N PRO A 660 8.76 -1.96 -39.22
CA PRO A 660 8.87 -0.54 -39.56
C PRO A 660 8.27 -0.28 -40.93
N ARG A 661 7.93 0.97 -41.23
CA ARG A 661 7.19 1.38 -42.43
C ARG A 661 7.79 0.82 -43.74
N ASP A 662 9.11 0.96 -43.91
CA ASP A 662 9.84 0.48 -45.09
C ASP A 662 9.71 -1.03 -45.30
N ARG A 663 9.78 -1.80 -44.21
CA ARG A 663 9.61 -3.25 -44.24
C ARG A 663 8.17 -3.65 -44.56
N VAL A 664 7.19 -2.91 -44.03
CA VAL A 664 5.76 -3.12 -44.36
C VAL A 664 5.52 -2.87 -45.84
N ILE A 665 6.01 -1.74 -46.38
CA ILE A 665 5.89 -1.39 -47.78
C ILE A 665 6.56 -2.46 -48.66
N ALA A 666 7.78 -2.89 -48.34
CA ALA A 666 8.47 -3.95 -49.07
C ALA A 666 7.68 -5.25 -49.07
N SER A 667 7.03 -5.60 -47.94
CA SER A 667 6.19 -6.80 -47.86
C SER A 667 4.91 -6.67 -48.68
N LEU A 668 4.21 -5.53 -48.60
CA LEU A 668 3.00 -5.26 -49.40
C LEU A 668 3.32 -5.33 -50.90
N THR A 669 4.45 -4.74 -51.32
CA THR A 669 4.92 -4.78 -52.70
C THR A 669 5.23 -6.23 -53.15
N LYS A 670 5.97 -6.98 -52.31
CA LYS A 670 6.31 -8.40 -52.57
C LYS A 670 5.07 -9.27 -52.75
N TYR A 671 4.01 -9.00 -52.02
CA TYR A 671 2.75 -9.77 -52.06
C TYR A 671 1.73 -9.17 -53.05
N GLU A 672 2.09 -8.18 -53.84
CA GLU A 672 1.24 -7.51 -54.82
C GLU A 672 -0.06 -6.91 -54.24
N ILE A 673 0.03 -6.45 -52.96
CA ILE A 673 -1.09 -5.82 -52.26
C ILE A 673 -1.11 -4.34 -52.66
N LYS A 674 -2.26 -3.85 -53.15
CA LYS A 674 -2.44 -2.43 -53.49
C LYS A 674 -2.51 -1.60 -52.20
N PHE A 675 -1.74 -0.52 -52.12
CA PHE A 675 -1.72 0.42 -51.03
C PHE A 675 -1.44 1.84 -51.50
N ASP A 676 -1.81 2.83 -50.67
CA ASP A 676 -1.46 4.23 -50.87
C ASP A 676 -0.17 4.56 -50.12
N PHE A 677 0.82 5.12 -50.75
CA PHE A 677 2.06 5.58 -50.14
C PHE A 677 1.85 6.73 -49.10
N LYS A 678 0.69 7.42 -49.15
CA LYS A 678 0.30 8.43 -48.20
C LYS A 678 -0.43 7.85 -46.98
N ALA A 679 -0.77 6.58 -46.98
CA ALA A 679 -1.42 5.92 -45.85
C ALA A 679 -0.55 5.97 -44.59
N THR A 680 -1.21 6.03 -43.45
CA THR A 680 -0.52 5.99 -42.14
C THR A 680 0.16 4.64 -41.91
N ASP A 681 1.13 4.58 -41.01
CA ASP A 681 1.82 3.32 -40.69
C ASP A 681 0.84 2.26 -40.18
N GLU A 682 -0.17 2.67 -39.42
CA GLU A 682 -1.20 1.78 -38.90
C GLU A 682 -2.09 1.20 -40.03
N GLN A 683 -2.47 2.02 -40.96
CA GLN A 683 -3.22 1.55 -42.16
C GLN A 683 -2.43 0.55 -42.98
N LEU A 684 -1.13 0.83 -43.20
CA LEU A 684 -0.27 -0.09 -43.95
C LEU A 684 -0.06 -1.41 -43.19
N ARG A 685 0.15 -1.34 -41.86
CA ARG A 685 0.23 -2.54 -41.01
C ARG A 685 -1.07 -3.33 -41.02
N GLY A 686 -2.24 -2.65 -40.98
CA GLY A 686 -3.54 -3.29 -41.12
C GLY A 686 -3.70 -4.12 -42.36
N LEU A 687 -3.35 -3.57 -43.54
CA LEU A 687 -3.38 -4.29 -44.81
C LEU A 687 -2.50 -5.55 -44.81
N LEU A 688 -1.31 -5.43 -44.21
CA LEU A 688 -0.38 -6.58 -44.12
C LEU A 688 -0.90 -7.63 -43.10
N ALA A 689 -1.50 -7.20 -42.01
CA ALA A 689 -2.12 -8.10 -41.03
C ALA A 689 -3.28 -8.89 -41.61
N GLU A 690 -4.17 -8.23 -42.36
CA GLU A 690 -5.27 -8.89 -43.09
C GLU A 690 -4.77 -9.91 -44.11
N PHE A 691 -3.68 -9.62 -44.82
CA PHE A 691 -3.06 -10.56 -45.72
C PHE A 691 -2.60 -11.84 -45.02
N TYR A 692 -1.93 -11.69 -43.88
CA TYR A 692 -1.48 -12.85 -43.08
C TYR A 692 -2.66 -13.60 -42.47
N ALA A 693 -3.73 -12.92 -42.07
CA ALA A 693 -4.93 -13.54 -41.54
C ALA A 693 -5.58 -14.52 -42.51
N LYS A 694 -5.60 -14.20 -43.79
CA LYS A 694 -6.15 -15.09 -44.85
C LYS A 694 -5.44 -16.44 -44.97
N ARG A 695 -4.24 -16.59 -44.40
CA ARG A 695 -3.45 -17.82 -44.38
C ARG A 695 -3.75 -18.70 -43.17
N THR A 696 -4.60 -18.25 -42.27
CA THR A 696 -4.97 -18.96 -41.04
C THR A 696 -6.43 -19.45 -41.15
N LEU A 697 -6.80 -20.43 -40.35
CA LEU A 697 -8.16 -20.98 -40.37
C LEU A 697 -9.21 -20.01 -39.77
N THR A 698 -8.79 -19.16 -38.84
CA THR A 698 -9.70 -18.19 -38.24
C THR A 698 -9.96 -16.98 -39.12
N HIS A 699 -9.11 -16.72 -40.09
CA HIS A 699 -9.10 -15.51 -40.93
C HIS A 699 -9.12 -14.20 -40.14
N CYS A 700 -8.69 -14.22 -38.87
CA CYS A 700 -8.56 -13.04 -38.02
C CYS A 700 -7.10 -12.60 -37.94
N PRO A 701 -6.79 -11.30 -38.06
CA PRO A 701 -5.47 -10.77 -37.67
C PRO A 701 -5.15 -11.11 -36.23
N ILE A 702 -3.89 -11.46 -35.96
CA ILE A 702 -3.43 -11.70 -34.61
C ILE A 702 -2.91 -10.38 -34.05
N ASP A 703 -3.56 -9.90 -33.00
CA ASP A 703 -3.19 -8.68 -32.33
C ASP A 703 -2.28 -8.96 -31.09
N PRO A 704 -1.52 -7.97 -30.61
CA PRO A 704 -0.74 -8.09 -29.38
C PRO A 704 -1.57 -8.55 -28.16
N GLU A 705 -2.84 -8.14 -28.11
CA GLU A 705 -3.80 -8.49 -27.07
C GLU A 705 -4.11 -9.99 -27.00
N ASP A 706 -4.14 -10.68 -28.15
CA ASP A 706 -4.35 -12.13 -28.21
C ASP A 706 -3.16 -12.88 -27.61
N CYS A 707 -1.96 -12.41 -27.95
CA CYS A 707 -0.72 -12.95 -27.37
C CYS A 707 -0.66 -12.69 -25.86
N ALA A 708 -1.02 -11.47 -25.41
CA ALA A 708 -1.04 -11.10 -24.00
C ALA A 708 -2.02 -11.96 -23.20
N ALA A 709 -3.20 -12.26 -23.76
CA ALA A 709 -4.19 -13.13 -23.11
C ALA A 709 -3.64 -14.56 -22.88
N ALA A 710 -2.97 -15.14 -23.89
CA ALA A 710 -2.33 -16.45 -23.76
C ALA A 710 -1.15 -16.45 -22.77
N ILE A 711 -0.32 -15.40 -22.80
CA ILE A 711 0.78 -15.20 -21.83
C ILE A 711 0.23 -15.18 -20.41
N LEU A 712 -0.80 -14.37 -20.14
CA LEU A 712 -1.33 -14.18 -18.80
C LEU A 712 -2.09 -15.41 -18.29
N PHE A 713 -2.73 -16.19 -19.16
CA PHE A 713 -3.25 -17.51 -18.80
C PHE A 713 -2.11 -18.42 -18.31
N LEU A 714 -0.99 -18.50 -19.04
CA LEU A 714 0.16 -19.31 -18.63
C LEU A 714 0.86 -18.78 -17.38
N ALA A 715 0.86 -17.48 -17.19
CA ALA A 715 1.43 -16.82 -16.00
C ALA A 715 0.56 -17.00 -14.75
N GLY A 716 -0.75 -17.04 -14.93
CA GLY A 716 -1.77 -17.03 -13.88
C GLY A 716 -1.98 -18.37 -13.17
N PRO A 717 -2.83 -18.39 -12.14
CA PRO A 717 -3.14 -19.59 -11.36
C PRO A 717 -3.97 -20.62 -12.12
N GLU A 718 -4.68 -20.21 -13.17
CA GLU A 718 -5.53 -21.11 -13.98
C GLU A 718 -4.74 -22.21 -14.66
N SER A 719 -3.48 -21.94 -15.01
CA SER A 719 -2.54 -22.91 -15.60
C SER A 719 -1.63 -23.62 -14.59
N ARG A 720 -2.04 -23.72 -13.32
CA ARG A 720 -1.22 -24.27 -12.22
C ARG A 720 -0.64 -25.66 -12.47
N CYS A 721 -1.26 -26.46 -13.31
CA CYS A 721 -0.82 -27.81 -13.68
C CYS A 721 -0.14 -27.87 -15.06
N THR A 722 0.21 -26.71 -15.65
CA THR A 722 0.83 -26.64 -16.99
C THR A 722 2.26 -26.09 -16.86
N THR A 723 3.24 -26.88 -17.28
CA THR A 723 4.66 -26.49 -17.37
C THR A 723 5.35 -27.25 -18.50
N GLY A 724 6.37 -26.65 -19.12
CA GLY A 724 7.11 -27.21 -20.24
C GLY A 724 6.39 -27.17 -21.59
N HIS A 725 5.33 -26.40 -21.70
CA HIS A 725 4.48 -26.34 -22.90
C HIS A 725 4.47 -24.98 -23.60
N LEU A 726 4.12 -24.99 -24.87
CA LEU A 726 3.88 -23.81 -25.69
C LEU A 726 2.43 -23.77 -26.16
N ILE A 727 1.79 -22.60 -26.04
CA ILE A 727 0.47 -22.34 -26.62
C ILE A 727 0.65 -21.63 -27.95
N PRO A 728 0.14 -22.20 -29.08
CA PRO A 728 0.11 -21.50 -30.36
C PRO A 728 -0.90 -20.36 -30.33
N VAL A 729 -0.48 -19.17 -30.80
CA VAL A 729 -1.31 -18.01 -31.02
C VAL A 729 -1.17 -17.68 -32.53
N ASP A 730 -1.72 -18.52 -33.35
CA ASP A 730 -1.41 -18.56 -34.79
C ASP A 730 -2.66 -18.59 -35.73
N GLY A 731 -3.84 -18.45 -35.11
CA GLY A 731 -5.11 -18.49 -35.86
C GLY A 731 -5.37 -19.79 -36.60
N GLY A 732 -4.64 -20.87 -36.28
CA GLY A 732 -4.70 -22.15 -37.00
C GLY A 732 -3.87 -22.08 -38.28
N LEU A 733 -2.60 -21.70 -38.21
CA LEU A 733 -1.66 -21.78 -39.32
C LEU A 733 -1.37 -23.26 -39.63
N THR A 734 -1.93 -23.80 -40.73
CA THR A 734 -1.91 -25.24 -41.02
C THR A 734 -0.50 -25.82 -41.21
N GLU A 735 0.41 -25.02 -41.75
CA GLU A 735 1.83 -25.39 -41.90
C GLU A 735 2.54 -25.62 -40.53
N ALA A 736 1.95 -25.11 -39.44
CA ALA A 736 2.49 -25.25 -38.11
C ALA A 736 1.88 -26.41 -37.29
N PHE A 737 0.99 -27.23 -37.85
CA PHE A 737 0.28 -28.31 -37.13
C PHE A 737 1.17 -29.51 -36.76
N LEU A 738 2.34 -29.64 -37.37
CA LEU A 738 3.27 -30.77 -37.14
C LEU A 738 4.27 -30.52 -36.01
N ARG A 739 3.87 -29.86 -34.97
CA ARG A 739 4.74 -29.60 -33.80
C ARG A 739 4.55 -30.58 -32.64
#